data_d15793a58676e2ac93886c009376132c
#
_entry.id   d15793a58676e2ac93886c009376132c
#
_cell.length_a   1.000
_cell.length_b   1.000
_cell.length_c   1.000
_cell.angle_alpha   90.00
_cell.angle_beta   90.00
_cell.angle_gamma   90.00
#
_symmetry.space_group_name_H-M   'P 1'
#
loop_
_entity.id
_entity.type
_entity.pdbx_description
1 polymer ?
#
loop_
_entity_poly.entity_id
_entity_poly.type
_entity_poly.pdbx_seq_one_letter_code
_entity_poly.pdbx_strand_id
1 'polypeptide(L)'
;MQLHWLRRTGLFVLVILAGFTVLRSTIARPPRVHAEDVYQSPGTKKMAALLLKIFREQDWKTDSYKEDERADYYRSLLNGHPDLATEIKIRQTLAETLLRAGDSGRAVEQLETIRKLCALHNVKLVAEQKLRDALAISYLRLGEQQNCLLIHGREACIFPIHGSGIHARKEGSEGAFRELSAALEDNPKDLKSRWLLNIAAMTLGRYPAAVPQKFLVPLDRFKSDYDIGLFPDRAQDAGVAVLGHSGGVAMEDFDGDGLLDLMISSSGPEDQLLFFHNNGDGTFSDRTREAGLTGETGGLNIVVADYDNDSHPDLLILRGGWWGEHGKYPMSLLHNLGNGMFEDVTERAGLLSFHPRQTAAWADFDSDGWLDLYVGNESDPKELRSSQLFHNNHDGTFTEVAAPNHLADMGFVKGVAWGDFNNDGRPDLYVSVKGGPNHLFRNDGPRDSRNPSADRWQFTDVTAQAGVAEPFESFATWFFDYDNDGWPDIFVAGYGTQTLDDVAAFEMAKVHHAETSRLYHNNHDGTFTDVTKLVGLDRAILIMGAGFGDLDNDGWLDIYLGTGDSLYESLLPNKMFRNNAGKAFQDVTTSGGFGILQKGHGIAFGDLMNNGNEDVFAKIGGAYPGDTYKSVLFENPGHGNHWVTLELEGVQTNRPATGARIKLTVKTAKGKRHIFRTVGYGSSFGSNPLRQHIGVGDATEIFQVEVTWPVPKQVQQFRDVPVDRAFHIRQGTDVLSPLIYVNR
;
A
#
# COMPACT_ATOMS: atom_id res chain seq x y z
N MET A 1 63.75 -6.51 -39.19
CA MET A 1 62.61 -7.32 -38.65
C MET A 1 62.45 -7.02 -37.17
N GLN A 2 62.19 -5.79 -36.82
CA GLN A 2 61.84 -5.29 -35.47
C GLN A 2 61.23 -3.92 -35.67
N LEU A 3 59.89 -3.82 -35.87
CA LEU A 3 59.14 -2.54 -35.77
C LEU A 3 57.62 -2.73 -36.03
N HIS A 4 57.06 -3.87 -35.63
CA HIS A 4 55.64 -4.09 -35.84
C HIS A 4 54.85 -4.56 -34.59
N TRP A 5 55.42 -4.49 -33.38
CA TRP A 5 54.78 -5.02 -32.17
C TRP A 5 54.28 -3.97 -31.19
N LEU A 6 54.52 -2.69 -31.41
CA LEU A 6 54.14 -1.59 -30.48
C LEU A 6 52.88 -0.82 -30.86
N ARG A 7 52.14 -1.23 -31.91
CA ARG A 7 50.88 -0.58 -32.31
C ARG A 7 49.59 -1.35 -31.98
N ARG A 8 49.69 -2.57 -31.45
CA ARG A 8 48.49 -3.36 -31.09
C ARG A 8 48.11 -3.34 -29.60
N THR A 9 49.01 -2.96 -28.72
CA THR A 9 48.73 -2.87 -27.28
C THR A 9 48.14 -1.53 -26.87
N GLY A 10 48.28 -0.45 -27.63
CA GLY A 10 47.68 0.86 -27.35
C GLY A 10 46.18 0.95 -27.66
N LEU A 11 45.68 0.08 -28.56
CA LEU A 11 44.27 0.12 -28.97
C LEU A 11 43.37 -0.70 -28.03
N PHE A 12 43.93 -1.68 -27.32
CA PHE A 12 43.15 -2.49 -26.35
C PHE A 12 42.92 -1.79 -25.01
N VAL A 13 43.82 -0.91 -24.59
CA VAL A 13 43.69 -0.14 -23.35
C VAL A 13 42.67 1.03 -23.53
N LEU A 14 42.61 1.59 -24.76
CA LEU A 14 41.65 2.66 -25.07
C LEU A 14 40.18 2.15 -25.21
N VAL A 15 40.00 0.89 -25.64
CA VAL A 15 38.67 0.28 -25.74
C VAL A 15 38.12 -0.14 -24.35
N ILE A 16 39.02 -0.53 -23.42
CA ILE A 16 38.60 -0.86 -22.04
C ILE A 16 38.26 0.41 -21.23
N LEU A 17 38.99 1.51 -21.43
CA LEU A 17 38.71 2.80 -20.79
C LEU A 17 37.45 3.49 -21.38
N ALA A 18 37.17 3.31 -22.68
CA ALA A 18 35.93 3.77 -23.28
C ALA A 18 34.69 2.93 -22.84
N GLY A 19 34.91 1.63 -22.59
CA GLY A 19 33.86 0.73 -22.07
C GLY A 19 33.44 1.05 -20.64
N PHE A 20 34.35 1.52 -19.78
CA PHE A 20 34.03 1.93 -18.40
C PHE A 20 33.39 3.32 -18.30
N THR A 21 33.60 4.20 -19.29
CA THR A 21 32.98 5.54 -19.29
C THR A 21 31.57 5.53 -19.89
N VAL A 22 31.20 4.51 -20.68
CA VAL A 22 29.87 4.36 -21.26
C VAL A 22 28.90 3.61 -20.34
N LEU A 23 29.37 2.83 -19.34
CA LEU A 23 28.50 2.19 -18.36
C LEU A 23 28.08 3.11 -17.19
N ARG A 24 28.53 4.35 -17.16
CA ARG A 24 28.07 5.38 -16.18
C ARG A 24 26.83 6.16 -16.62
N SER A 25 26.31 5.94 -17.82
CA SER A 25 25.26 6.80 -18.38
C SER A 25 23.95 6.09 -18.74
N THR A 26 23.70 4.87 -18.25
CA THR A 26 22.43 4.17 -18.55
C THR A 26 21.70 3.61 -17.33
N ILE A 27 21.80 4.27 -16.17
CA ILE A 27 20.61 4.43 -15.35
C ILE A 27 19.99 5.70 -15.90
N ALA A 28 19.16 5.56 -16.94
CA ALA A 28 18.45 6.65 -17.52
C ALA A 28 17.55 7.24 -16.42
N ARG A 29 17.91 8.43 -15.92
CA ARG A 29 16.90 9.34 -15.41
C ARG A 29 15.86 9.42 -16.51
N PRO A 30 14.56 9.30 -16.21
CA PRO A 30 13.54 9.48 -17.23
C PRO A 30 13.84 10.77 -18.01
N PRO A 31 13.68 10.78 -19.35
CA PRO A 31 14.04 11.92 -20.16
C PRO A 31 13.40 13.18 -19.56
N ARG A 32 14.20 14.23 -19.35
CA ARG A 32 13.67 15.55 -19.05
C ARG A 32 12.85 15.95 -20.28
N VAL A 33 11.53 15.76 -20.19
CA VAL A 33 10.59 16.19 -21.21
C VAL A 33 10.57 17.73 -21.19
N HIS A 34 10.81 18.34 -22.32
CA HIS A 34 10.64 19.78 -22.49
C HIS A 34 9.17 20.13 -22.27
N ALA A 35 8.90 21.04 -21.33
CA ALA A 35 7.58 21.36 -20.80
C ALA A 35 6.68 22.19 -21.74
N GLU A 36 6.97 22.30 -23.05
CA GLU A 36 6.39 23.36 -23.87
C GLU A 36 5.11 23.00 -24.66
N ASP A 37 4.62 21.74 -24.67
CA ASP A 37 3.49 21.36 -25.54
C ASP A 37 2.38 20.51 -24.91
N VAL A 38 2.27 20.47 -23.56
CA VAL A 38 1.21 19.67 -22.91
C VAL A 38 0.21 20.59 -22.23
N TYR A 39 -1.06 20.40 -22.52
CA TYR A 39 -2.12 21.07 -21.77
C TYR A 39 -2.04 20.63 -20.30
N GLN A 40 -1.91 21.58 -19.42
CA GLN A 40 -1.97 21.39 -17.99
C GLN A 40 -2.73 22.57 -17.39
N SER A 41 -3.69 22.26 -16.51
CA SER A 41 -4.53 23.29 -15.90
C SER A 41 -3.72 24.29 -15.07
N PRO A 42 -4.21 25.52 -14.86
CA PRO A 42 -3.56 26.47 -13.97
C PRO A 42 -3.42 25.96 -12.53
N GLY A 43 -4.41 25.21 -12.02
CA GLY A 43 -4.38 24.61 -10.67
C GLY A 43 -3.26 23.60 -10.53
N THR A 44 -3.17 22.64 -11.45
CA THR A 44 -2.12 21.63 -11.48
C THR A 44 -0.72 22.25 -11.61
N LYS A 45 -0.54 23.28 -12.46
CA LYS A 45 0.74 24.02 -12.55
C LYS A 45 1.12 24.68 -11.23
N LYS A 46 0.14 25.26 -10.54
CA LYS A 46 0.35 25.91 -9.23
C LYS A 46 0.74 24.90 -8.16
N MET A 47 0.03 23.76 -8.09
CA MET A 47 0.35 22.69 -7.14
C MET A 47 1.72 22.08 -7.44
N ALA A 48 2.03 21.74 -8.67
CA ALA A 48 3.34 21.24 -9.08
C ALA A 48 4.50 22.19 -8.67
N ALA A 49 4.32 23.49 -8.89
CA ALA A 49 5.31 24.49 -8.47
C ALA A 49 5.44 24.57 -6.94
N LEU A 50 4.33 24.45 -6.20
CA LEU A 50 4.30 24.44 -4.75
C LEU A 50 5.02 23.22 -4.16
N LEU A 51 4.72 22.02 -4.65
CA LEU A 51 5.35 20.76 -4.22
C LEU A 51 6.87 20.81 -4.43
N LEU A 52 7.31 21.23 -5.62
CA LEU A 52 8.72 21.41 -5.94
C LEU A 52 9.41 22.44 -5.04
N LYS A 53 8.73 23.54 -4.73
CA LYS A 53 9.25 24.57 -3.82
C LYS A 53 9.45 24.00 -2.41
N ILE A 54 8.43 23.33 -1.85
CA ILE A 54 8.50 22.74 -0.52
C ILE A 54 9.70 21.79 -0.43
N PHE A 55 9.85 20.86 -1.40
CA PHE A 55 10.98 19.92 -1.42
C PHE A 55 12.34 20.62 -1.48
N ARG A 56 12.48 21.64 -2.32
CA ARG A 56 13.77 22.39 -2.46
C ARG A 56 14.16 23.13 -1.20
N GLU A 57 13.19 23.63 -0.43
CA GLU A 57 13.39 24.39 0.81
C GLU A 57 13.68 23.51 2.03
N GLN A 58 13.52 22.16 1.94
CA GLN A 58 13.86 21.23 3.03
C GLN A 58 15.35 21.27 3.36
N ASP A 59 15.66 21.19 4.66
CA ASP A 59 17.05 21.11 5.13
C ASP A 59 17.66 19.71 4.84
N TRP A 60 18.64 19.65 3.96
CA TRP A 60 19.33 18.42 3.60
C TRP A 60 19.93 17.67 4.79
N LYS A 61 20.20 18.35 5.92
CA LYS A 61 20.78 17.70 7.11
C LYS A 61 19.80 16.78 7.81
N THR A 62 18.52 17.02 7.67
CA THR A 62 17.46 16.35 8.40
C THR A 62 16.43 15.64 7.50
N ASP A 63 16.29 16.06 6.24
CA ASP A 63 15.38 15.44 5.29
C ASP A 63 15.94 14.11 4.76
N SER A 64 15.19 13.01 4.97
CA SER A 64 15.57 11.66 4.56
C SER A 64 15.60 11.44 3.04
N TYR A 65 15.09 12.36 2.24
CA TYR A 65 15.15 12.29 0.78
C TYR A 65 16.35 13.04 0.17
N LYS A 66 17.18 13.69 1.01
CA LYS A 66 18.42 14.39 0.60
C LYS A 66 19.69 13.67 1.07
N GLU A 67 19.67 12.33 0.94
CA GLU A 67 20.78 11.49 1.41
C GLU A 67 22.04 11.66 0.55
N ASP A 68 21.93 12.02 -0.73
CA ASP A 68 23.09 12.27 -1.60
C ASP A 68 23.91 13.49 -1.11
N GLU A 69 23.25 14.62 -0.80
CA GLU A 69 23.89 15.80 -0.25
C GLU A 69 24.55 15.51 1.11
N ARG A 70 23.88 14.69 1.92
CA ARG A 70 24.41 14.27 3.21
C ARG A 70 25.61 13.36 3.07
N ALA A 71 25.61 12.43 2.11
CA ALA A 71 26.75 11.59 1.80
C ALA A 71 27.94 12.40 1.32
N ASP A 72 27.73 13.42 0.47
CA ASP A 72 28.78 14.33 0.02
C ASP A 72 29.40 15.12 1.16
N TYR A 73 28.57 15.60 2.12
CA TYR A 73 29.08 16.24 3.31
C TYR A 73 29.98 15.32 4.14
N TYR A 74 29.55 14.10 4.49
CA TYR A 74 30.38 13.18 5.27
C TYR A 74 31.65 12.76 4.51
N ARG A 75 31.57 12.62 3.19
CA ARG A 75 32.74 12.33 2.34
C ARG A 75 33.74 13.49 2.40
N SER A 76 33.28 14.74 2.44
CA SER A 76 34.14 15.91 2.56
C SER A 76 34.91 15.96 3.89
N LEU A 77 34.31 15.49 4.99
CA LEU A 77 34.95 15.44 6.31
C LEU A 77 36.15 14.48 6.35
N LEU A 78 36.13 13.42 5.55
CA LEU A 78 37.27 12.48 5.46
C LEU A 78 38.50 13.11 4.79
N ASN A 79 38.33 14.13 3.93
CA ASN A 79 39.44 14.85 3.30
C ASN A 79 40.27 15.67 4.31
N GLY A 80 39.73 15.94 5.49
CA GLY A 80 40.41 16.67 6.58
C GLY A 80 41.39 15.79 7.38
N HIS A 81 41.58 14.52 7.01
CA HIS A 81 42.44 13.56 7.72
C HIS A 81 42.13 13.50 9.23
N PRO A 82 40.91 13.17 9.64
CA PRO A 82 40.53 13.07 11.04
C PRO A 82 41.34 11.99 11.79
N ASP A 83 41.40 12.04 13.12
CA ASP A 83 41.93 10.94 13.91
C ASP A 83 41.14 9.65 13.69
N LEU A 84 41.73 8.50 14.03
CA LEU A 84 41.16 7.18 13.74
C LEU A 84 39.74 6.99 14.32
N ALA A 85 39.48 7.45 15.54
CA ALA A 85 38.17 7.29 16.17
C ALA A 85 37.09 8.12 15.45
N THR A 86 37.44 9.34 15.07
CA THR A 86 36.61 10.24 14.29
C THR A 86 36.40 9.71 12.86
N GLU A 87 37.45 9.19 12.21
CA GLU A 87 37.35 8.55 10.90
C GLU A 87 36.37 7.37 10.91
N ILE A 88 36.50 6.46 11.86
CA ILE A 88 35.57 5.31 12.01
C ILE A 88 34.14 5.80 12.13
N LYS A 89 33.86 6.78 12.97
CA LYS A 89 32.53 7.34 13.18
C LYS A 89 31.96 7.98 11.90
N ILE A 90 32.76 8.78 11.20
CA ILE A 90 32.35 9.42 9.92
C ILE A 90 32.04 8.34 8.89
N ARG A 91 32.89 7.32 8.73
CA ARG A 91 32.65 6.22 7.78
C ARG A 91 31.42 5.41 8.11
N GLN A 92 31.12 5.18 9.39
CA GLN A 92 29.90 4.50 9.82
C GLN A 92 28.66 5.30 9.40
N THR A 93 28.61 6.60 9.70
CA THR A 93 27.49 7.47 9.31
C THR A 93 27.40 7.58 7.78
N LEU A 94 28.54 7.70 7.10
CA LEU A 94 28.58 7.73 5.63
C LEU A 94 28.02 6.44 5.02
N ALA A 95 28.36 5.26 5.57
CA ALA A 95 27.84 3.99 5.10
C ALA A 95 26.31 3.90 5.24
N GLU A 96 25.76 4.32 6.39
CA GLU A 96 24.33 4.39 6.61
C GLU A 96 23.65 5.35 5.61
N THR A 97 24.23 6.53 5.43
CA THR A 97 23.74 7.53 4.47
C THR A 97 23.75 7.01 3.03
N LEU A 98 24.86 6.35 2.62
CA LEU A 98 24.99 5.73 1.30
C LEU A 98 23.97 4.59 1.08
N LEU A 99 23.72 3.79 2.11
CA LEU A 99 22.71 2.74 2.04
C LEU A 99 21.31 3.35 1.80
N ARG A 100 20.96 4.41 2.53
CA ARG A 100 19.71 5.14 2.36
C ARG A 100 19.61 5.86 1.02
N ALA A 101 20.73 6.35 0.49
CA ALA A 101 20.80 6.93 -0.86
C ALA A 101 20.71 5.88 -1.98
N GLY A 102 20.78 4.56 -1.66
CA GLY A 102 20.75 3.48 -2.64
C GLY A 102 22.11 3.07 -3.20
N ASP A 103 23.20 3.53 -2.63
CA ASP A 103 24.57 3.13 -3.03
C ASP A 103 25.11 2.06 -2.08
N SER A 104 24.46 0.87 -2.10
CA SER A 104 24.81 -0.24 -1.22
C SER A 104 26.25 -0.74 -1.44
N GLY A 105 26.78 -0.65 -2.67
CA GLY A 105 28.16 -1.03 -2.96
C GLY A 105 29.16 -0.18 -2.21
N ARG A 106 29.02 1.16 -2.26
CA ARG A 106 29.88 2.06 -1.49
C ARG A 106 29.63 1.99 0.01
N ALA A 107 28.41 1.70 0.45
CA ALA A 107 28.15 1.45 1.87
C ALA A 107 28.97 0.28 2.40
N VAL A 108 28.98 -0.85 1.67
CA VAL A 108 29.84 -2.02 1.96
C VAL A 108 31.32 -1.63 1.99
N GLU A 109 31.81 -0.86 1.01
CA GLU A 109 33.20 -0.40 0.97
C GLU A 109 33.61 0.39 2.23
N GLN A 110 32.74 1.29 2.71
CA GLN A 110 33.02 2.06 3.93
C GLN A 110 33.08 1.16 5.17
N LEU A 111 32.13 0.22 5.30
CA LEU A 111 32.10 -0.72 6.45
C LEU A 111 33.28 -1.68 6.43
N GLU A 112 33.66 -2.22 5.28
CA GLU A 112 34.88 -3.06 5.13
C GLU A 112 36.16 -2.26 5.42
N THR A 113 36.19 -0.96 5.07
CA THR A 113 37.29 -0.07 5.41
C THR A 113 37.42 0.10 6.92
N ILE A 114 36.32 0.26 7.65
CA ILE A 114 36.32 0.29 9.13
C ILE A 114 36.95 -0.99 9.69
N ARG A 115 36.56 -2.15 9.16
CA ARG A 115 37.11 -3.46 9.60
C ARG A 115 38.64 -3.51 9.38
N LYS A 116 39.12 -3.07 8.22
CA LYS A 116 40.55 -3.01 7.91
C LYS A 116 41.32 -2.04 8.80
N LEU A 117 40.78 -0.86 9.07
CA LEU A 117 41.38 0.13 9.97
C LEU A 117 41.51 -0.41 11.39
N CYS A 118 40.48 -1.05 11.90
CA CYS A 118 40.50 -1.65 13.24
C CYS A 118 41.56 -2.78 13.36
N ALA A 119 41.66 -3.63 12.33
CA ALA A 119 42.69 -4.67 12.29
C ALA A 119 44.12 -4.08 12.22
N LEU A 120 44.33 -3.07 11.36
CA LEU A 120 45.66 -2.42 11.16
C LEU A 120 46.16 -1.75 12.45
N HIS A 121 45.26 -1.10 13.19
CA HIS A 121 45.61 -0.38 14.41
C HIS A 121 45.42 -1.19 15.69
N ASN A 122 45.09 -2.48 15.57
CA ASN A 122 44.82 -3.38 16.71
C ASN A 122 43.76 -2.86 17.67
N VAL A 123 42.74 -2.18 17.12
CA VAL A 123 41.59 -1.65 17.87
C VAL A 123 40.51 -2.68 17.93
N LYS A 124 40.14 -3.11 19.17
CA LYS A 124 38.97 -3.95 19.36
C LYS A 124 37.73 -3.09 19.29
N LEU A 125 36.87 -3.32 18.29
CA LEU A 125 35.57 -2.65 18.19
C LEU A 125 34.69 -3.08 19.36
N VAL A 126 34.27 -2.13 20.18
CA VAL A 126 33.30 -2.35 21.27
C VAL A 126 31.93 -2.80 20.69
N ALA A 127 31.67 -2.52 19.41
CA ALA A 127 30.44 -2.81 18.71
C ALA A 127 30.65 -3.66 17.45
N GLU A 128 31.49 -4.71 17.52
CA GLU A 128 31.76 -5.60 16.37
C GLU A 128 30.48 -6.22 15.81
N GLN A 129 29.54 -6.59 16.68
CA GLN A 129 28.22 -7.09 16.27
C GLN A 129 27.46 -6.07 15.41
N LYS A 130 27.44 -4.79 15.79
CA LYS A 130 26.79 -3.73 15.00
C LYS A 130 27.42 -3.55 13.61
N LEU A 131 28.75 -3.70 13.51
CA LEU A 131 29.40 -3.64 12.21
C LEU A 131 29.02 -4.85 11.33
N ARG A 132 28.92 -6.05 11.91
CA ARG A 132 28.47 -7.25 11.19
C ARG A 132 27.03 -7.11 10.73
N ASP A 133 26.11 -6.62 11.60
CA ASP A 133 24.73 -6.38 11.27
C ASP A 133 24.64 -5.37 10.10
N ALA A 134 25.33 -4.24 10.18
CA ALA A 134 25.35 -3.24 9.12
C ALA A 134 25.90 -3.79 7.79
N LEU A 135 26.96 -4.62 7.85
CA LEU A 135 27.52 -5.29 6.67
C LEU A 135 26.52 -6.30 6.09
N ALA A 136 25.89 -7.13 6.94
CA ALA A 136 24.91 -8.11 6.49
C ALA A 136 23.75 -7.46 5.75
N ILE A 137 23.18 -6.38 6.31
CA ILE A 137 22.10 -5.61 5.69
C ILE A 137 22.55 -4.95 4.39
N SER A 138 23.72 -4.31 4.39
CA SER A 138 24.28 -3.67 3.18
C SER A 138 24.54 -4.68 2.07
N TYR A 139 25.01 -5.89 2.39
CA TYR A 139 25.21 -6.97 1.44
C TYR A 139 23.89 -7.56 0.93
N LEU A 140 22.85 -7.74 1.80
CA LEU A 140 21.52 -8.15 1.36
C LEU A 140 20.99 -7.15 0.35
N ARG A 141 21.03 -5.85 0.69
CA ARG A 141 20.55 -4.79 -0.18
C ARG A 141 21.33 -4.72 -1.51
N LEU A 142 22.65 -4.93 -1.48
CA LEU A 142 23.48 -5.03 -2.71
C LEU A 142 23.00 -6.19 -3.58
N GLY A 143 22.73 -7.35 -2.99
CA GLY A 143 22.21 -8.52 -3.70
C GLY A 143 20.86 -8.24 -4.38
N GLU A 144 19.94 -7.59 -3.68
CA GLU A 144 18.63 -7.18 -4.23
C GLU A 144 18.78 -6.20 -5.39
N GLN A 145 19.58 -5.15 -5.23
CA GLN A 145 19.80 -4.16 -6.28
C GLN A 145 20.38 -4.80 -7.54
N GLN A 146 21.31 -5.73 -7.39
CA GLN A 146 21.97 -6.40 -8.51
C GLN A 146 21.11 -7.44 -9.22
N ASN A 147 20.09 -7.99 -8.56
CA ASN A 147 19.29 -9.09 -9.08
C ASN A 147 17.80 -8.73 -9.20
N CYS A 148 17.13 -8.31 -8.11
CA CYS A 148 15.70 -8.07 -8.13
C CYS A 148 15.31 -6.80 -8.90
N LEU A 149 16.12 -5.74 -8.84
CA LEU A 149 15.83 -4.48 -9.55
C LEU A 149 16.32 -4.46 -10.98
N LEU A 150 17.55 -4.98 -11.24
CA LEU A 150 18.17 -4.94 -12.57
C LEU A 150 17.75 -6.11 -13.48
N ILE A 151 17.46 -7.29 -12.90
CA ILE A 151 17.20 -8.54 -13.63
C ILE A 151 15.83 -9.10 -13.22
N HIS A 152 14.86 -8.23 -12.99
CA HIS A 152 13.55 -8.61 -12.48
C HIS A 152 12.89 -9.73 -13.29
N GLY A 153 12.63 -10.88 -12.65
CA GLY A 153 11.88 -12.01 -13.20
C GLY A 153 10.56 -12.21 -12.44
N ARG A 154 9.64 -12.98 -13.00
CA ARG A 154 8.31 -13.24 -12.40
C ARG A 154 8.33 -13.84 -10.98
N GLU A 155 9.41 -14.50 -10.59
CA GLU A 155 9.62 -15.09 -9.26
C GLU A 155 10.58 -14.26 -8.39
N ALA A 156 10.98 -13.06 -8.87
CA ALA A 156 11.93 -12.22 -8.14
C ALA A 156 11.33 -11.78 -6.79
N CYS A 157 12.09 -12.02 -5.71
CA CYS A 157 11.69 -11.68 -4.34
C CYS A 157 10.43 -12.38 -3.80
N ILE A 158 9.88 -13.38 -4.49
CA ILE A 158 8.75 -14.18 -3.98
C ILE A 158 9.27 -15.25 -3.01
N PHE A 159 8.75 -15.23 -1.81
CA PHE A 159 9.08 -16.18 -0.74
C PHE A 159 8.19 -17.45 -0.80
N PRO A 160 8.77 -18.64 -0.65
CA PRO A 160 10.19 -19.00 -0.53
C PRO A 160 10.93 -18.81 -1.86
N ILE A 161 12.12 -18.17 -1.81
CA ILE A 161 12.88 -17.86 -3.02
C ILE A 161 13.35 -19.14 -3.72
N HIS A 162 12.99 -19.27 -5.01
CA HIS A 162 13.33 -20.40 -5.86
C HIS A 162 13.41 -19.96 -7.33
N GLY A 163 13.72 -20.88 -8.22
CA GLY A 163 13.69 -20.65 -9.66
C GLY A 163 14.47 -19.41 -10.11
N SER A 164 13.82 -18.51 -10.82
CA SER A 164 14.39 -17.25 -11.30
C SER A 164 14.63 -16.21 -10.21
N GLY A 165 14.09 -16.41 -8.99
CA GLY A 165 14.38 -15.59 -7.82
C GLY A 165 15.76 -15.82 -7.21
N ILE A 166 16.46 -16.92 -7.59
CA ILE A 166 17.83 -17.17 -7.16
C ILE A 166 18.76 -16.14 -7.81
N HIS A 167 19.58 -15.47 -6.99
CA HIS A 167 20.46 -14.41 -7.44
C HIS A 167 21.51 -14.90 -8.42
N ALA A 168 21.59 -14.30 -9.61
CA ALA A 168 22.64 -14.55 -10.60
C ALA A 168 23.97 -13.94 -10.16
N ARG A 169 23.94 -12.72 -9.62
CA ARG A 169 25.09 -12.03 -9.02
C ARG A 169 25.10 -12.32 -7.53
N LYS A 170 26.02 -13.19 -7.10
CA LYS A 170 26.00 -13.78 -5.75
C LYS A 170 26.76 -13.01 -4.68
N GLU A 171 27.52 -11.98 -5.07
CA GLU A 171 28.40 -11.23 -4.16
C GLU A 171 27.67 -10.73 -2.91
N GLY A 172 26.52 -10.07 -3.08
CA GLY A 172 25.72 -9.57 -1.99
C GLY A 172 25.22 -10.70 -1.09
N SER A 173 24.62 -11.74 -1.66
CA SER A 173 24.11 -12.88 -0.90
C SER A 173 25.21 -13.66 -0.15
N GLU A 174 26.40 -13.82 -0.77
CA GLU A 174 27.55 -14.48 -0.13
C GLU A 174 28.11 -13.65 1.03
N GLY A 175 28.20 -12.32 0.83
CA GLY A 175 28.59 -11.38 1.90
C GLY A 175 27.62 -11.45 3.08
N ALA A 176 26.33 -11.36 2.82
CA ALA A 176 25.29 -11.45 3.86
C ALA A 176 25.34 -12.80 4.59
N PHE A 177 25.39 -13.90 3.85
CA PHE A 177 25.46 -15.25 4.44
C PHE A 177 26.66 -15.41 5.38
N ARG A 178 27.84 -14.89 5.00
CA ARG A 178 29.06 -14.91 5.81
C ARG A 178 28.88 -14.12 7.10
N GLU A 179 28.42 -12.88 7.01
CA GLU A 179 28.27 -12.00 8.18
C GLU A 179 27.21 -12.52 9.16
N LEU A 180 26.06 -12.98 8.65
CA LEU A 180 24.98 -13.55 9.46
C LEU A 180 25.37 -14.87 10.12
N SER A 181 26.16 -15.72 9.43
CA SER A 181 26.70 -16.94 10.02
C SER A 181 27.61 -16.62 11.20
N ALA A 182 28.51 -15.65 11.06
CA ALA A 182 29.40 -15.22 12.13
C ALA A 182 28.63 -14.56 13.30
N ALA A 183 27.62 -13.74 13.00
CA ALA A 183 26.75 -13.15 14.03
C ALA A 183 26.05 -14.21 14.88
N LEU A 184 25.56 -15.29 14.25
CA LEU A 184 24.89 -16.41 14.94
C LEU A 184 25.84 -17.34 15.68
N GLU A 185 27.11 -17.40 15.32
CA GLU A 185 28.13 -18.08 16.11
C GLU A 185 28.39 -17.33 17.42
N ASP A 186 28.43 -15.99 17.38
CA ASP A 186 28.60 -15.14 18.55
C ASP A 186 27.34 -15.07 19.41
N ASN A 187 26.16 -14.96 18.80
CA ASN A 187 24.85 -14.91 19.46
C ASN A 187 23.83 -15.88 18.82
N PRO A 188 23.81 -17.17 19.24
CA PRO A 188 22.87 -18.16 18.66
C PRO A 188 21.39 -17.88 18.92
N LYS A 189 21.05 -16.89 19.76
CA LYS A 189 19.67 -16.53 20.12
C LYS A 189 19.12 -15.39 19.26
N ASP A 190 19.91 -14.78 18.39
CA ASP A 190 19.50 -13.69 17.50
C ASP A 190 18.55 -14.23 16.41
N LEU A 191 17.27 -13.96 16.59
CA LEU A 191 16.21 -14.44 15.69
C LEU A 191 16.19 -13.70 14.37
N LYS A 192 16.50 -12.41 14.38
CA LYS A 192 16.63 -11.58 13.18
C LYS A 192 17.72 -12.13 12.26
N SER A 193 18.94 -12.29 12.79
CA SER A 193 20.04 -12.87 12.02
C SER A 193 19.74 -14.30 11.55
N ARG A 194 19.03 -15.09 12.35
CA ARG A 194 18.58 -16.41 11.92
C ARG A 194 17.61 -16.37 10.76
N TRP A 195 16.62 -15.47 10.79
CA TRP A 195 15.68 -15.26 9.69
C TRP A 195 16.39 -14.85 8.40
N LEU A 196 17.21 -13.80 8.47
CA LEU A 196 17.95 -13.25 7.33
C LEU A 196 18.98 -14.25 6.76
N LEU A 197 19.60 -15.11 7.60
CA LEU A 197 20.50 -16.17 7.12
C LEU A 197 19.76 -17.16 6.20
N ASN A 198 18.53 -17.54 6.55
CA ASN A 198 17.74 -18.45 5.70
C ASN A 198 17.38 -17.80 4.37
N ILE A 199 17.02 -16.50 4.36
CA ILE A 199 16.77 -15.74 3.14
C ILE A 199 18.06 -15.67 2.28
N ALA A 200 19.20 -15.33 2.87
CA ALA A 200 20.49 -15.30 2.14
C ALA A 200 20.85 -16.66 1.54
N ALA A 201 20.54 -17.76 2.25
CA ALA A 201 20.75 -19.11 1.71
C ALA A 201 19.80 -19.43 0.54
N MET A 202 18.56 -18.95 0.58
CA MET A 202 17.59 -19.11 -0.50
C MET A 202 18.04 -18.33 -1.74
N THR A 203 18.45 -17.06 -1.59
CA THR A 203 18.96 -16.24 -2.70
C THR A 203 20.22 -16.83 -3.34
N LEU A 204 21.01 -17.59 -2.59
CA LEU A 204 22.16 -18.34 -3.13
C LEU A 204 21.78 -19.64 -3.86
N GLY A 205 20.54 -20.11 -3.73
CA GLY A 205 20.13 -21.45 -4.17
C GLY A 205 20.75 -22.57 -3.33
N ARG A 206 21.16 -22.29 -2.08
CA ARG A 206 21.85 -23.24 -1.17
C ARG A 206 20.98 -23.66 0.02
N TYR A 207 19.77 -23.14 0.13
CA TYR A 207 18.80 -23.52 1.15
C TYR A 207 18.18 -24.90 0.80
N PRO A 208 17.94 -25.82 1.76
CA PRO A 208 18.30 -25.73 3.18
C PRO A 208 19.73 -26.20 3.47
N ALA A 209 20.42 -26.81 2.51
CA ALA A 209 21.64 -27.60 2.73
C ALA A 209 22.81 -26.81 3.34
N ALA A 210 22.94 -25.53 3.06
CA ALA A 210 24.03 -24.70 3.58
C ALA A 210 23.72 -24.11 4.96
N VAL A 211 22.46 -24.14 5.42
CA VAL A 211 22.09 -23.59 6.73
C VAL A 211 22.34 -24.62 7.83
N PRO A 212 23.16 -24.31 8.87
CA PRO A 212 23.31 -25.22 10.00
C PRO A 212 21.97 -25.59 10.61
N GLN A 213 21.74 -26.87 10.92
CA GLN A 213 20.46 -27.41 11.41
C GLN A 213 19.88 -26.64 12.60
N LYS A 214 20.74 -26.16 13.51
CA LYS A 214 20.33 -25.36 14.69
C LYS A 214 19.76 -23.97 14.31
N PHE A 215 20.03 -23.47 13.10
CA PHE A 215 19.59 -22.18 12.59
C PHE A 215 18.57 -22.31 11.44
N LEU A 216 18.31 -23.51 10.98
CA LEU A 216 17.36 -23.77 9.91
C LEU A 216 15.93 -23.35 10.33
N VAL A 217 15.21 -22.65 9.47
CA VAL A 217 13.78 -22.37 9.56
C VAL A 217 13.11 -23.27 8.50
N PRO A 218 12.41 -24.36 8.89
CA PRO A 218 11.88 -25.34 7.95
C PRO A 218 10.78 -24.77 7.04
N LEU A 219 10.76 -25.16 5.76
CA LEU A 219 9.76 -24.68 4.77
C LEU A 219 8.32 -25.10 5.08
N ASP A 220 8.12 -26.20 5.77
CA ASP A 220 6.79 -26.66 6.20
C ASP A 220 6.08 -25.65 7.11
N ARG A 221 6.83 -24.73 7.74
CA ARG A 221 6.27 -23.58 8.49
C ARG A 221 5.58 -22.55 7.60
N PHE A 222 5.91 -22.52 6.30
CA PHE A 222 5.40 -21.57 5.32
C PHE A 222 4.44 -22.22 4.32
N LYS A 223 4.04 -23.45 4.59
CA LYS A 223 3.05 -24.15 3.76
C LYS A 223 1.69 -23.47 3.92
N SER A 224 1.05 -23.16 2.80
CA SER A 224 -0.30 -22.64 2.80
C SER A 224 -1.31 -23.60 3.42
N ASP A 225 -2.32 -23.04 4.08
CA ASP A 225 -3.44 -23.81 4.67
C ASP A 225 -4.39 -24.36 3.60
N TYR A 226 -4.43 -23.68 2.45
CA TYR A 226 -5.22 -24.05 1.27
C TYR A 226 -4.41 -23.78 0.00
N ASP A 227 -4.57 -24.65 -1.01
CA ASP A 227 -3.95 -24.43 -2.32
C ASP A 227 -4.92 -23.68 -3.22
N ILE A 228 -4.72 -22.35 -3.33
CA ILE A 228 -5.55 -21.48 -4.17
C ILE A 228 -5.10 -21.46 -5.63
N GLY A 229 -3.99 -22.13 -5.95
CA GLY A 229 -3.36 -22.01 -7.27
C GLY A 229 -2.49 -20.77 -7.40
N LEU A 230 -1.59 -20.80 -8.38
CA LEU A 230 -0.60 -19.73 -8.59
C LEU A 230 -1.23 -18.53 -9.30
N PHE A 231 -1.05 -17.33 -8.74
CA PHE A 231 -1.34 -16.04 -9.35
C PHE A 231 -0.01 -15.43 -9.87
N PRO A 232 0.30 -15.57 -11.17
CA PRO A 232 1.58 -15.11 -11.69
C PRO A 232 1.67 -13.57 -11.67
N ASP A 233 2.85 -13.04 -11.32
CA ASP A 233 3.12 -11.61 -11.49
C ASP A 233 3.24 -11.26 -12.97
N ARG A 234 2.37 -10.35 -13.44
CA ARG A 234 2.27 -9.88 -14.83
C ARG A 234 2.68 -8.42 -14.98
N ALA A 235 3.05 -7.74 -13.90
CA ALA A 235 3.30 -6.29 -13.95
C ALA A 235 4.32 -5.88 -15.02
N GLN A 236 5.38 -6.68 -15.24
CA GLN A 236 6.39 -6.41 -16.26
C GLN A 236 5.82 -6.56 -17.68
N ASP A 237 5.02 -7.61 -17.92
CA ASP A 237 4.44 -7.88 -19.24
C ASP A 237 3.31 -6.90 -19.55
N ALA A 238 2.54 -6.50 -18.53
CA ALA A 238 1.46 -5.52 -18.63
C ALA A 238 1.96 -4.06 -18.75
N GLY A 239 3.25 -3.81 -18.50
CA GLY A 239 3.82 -2.46 -18.57
C GLY A 239 3.63 -1.61 -17.30
N VAL A 240 3.20 -2.21 -16.19
CA VAL A 240 2.90 -1.52 -14.91
C VAL A 240 3.87 -1.85 -13.77
N ALA A 241 5.01 -2.48 -14.08
CA ALA A 241 6.08 -2.73 -13.10
C ALA A 241 6.83 -1.44 -12.73
N VAL A 242 6.14 -0.52 -12.05
CA VAL A 242 6.63 0.81 -11.70
C VAL A 242 7.67 0.71 -10.58
N LEU A 243 8.86 1.25 -10.83
CA LEU A 243 9.88 1.44 -9.80
C LEU A 243 9.55 2.68 -8.97
N GLY A 244 9.44 2.55 -7.66
CA GLY A 244 9.17 3.68 -6.77
C GLY A 244 9.22 3.29 -5.29
N HIS A 245 8.93 4.27 -4.44
CA HIS A 245 8.80 4.10 -2.99
C HIS A 245 7.41 3.54 -2.62
N SER A 246 7.14 3.46 -1.32
CA SER A 246 5.77 3.27 -0.80
C SER A 246 4.79 4.24 -1.46
N GLY A 247 3.55 3.84 -1.61
CA GLY A 247 2.53 4.71 -2.23
C GLY A 247 1.18 4.04 -2.31
N GLY A 248 0.18 4.77 -2.79
CA GLY A 248 -1.16 4.29 -3.05
C GLY A 248 -1.34 3.78 -4.48
N VAL A 249 -2.44 3.09 -4.68
CA VAL A 249 -2.97 2.71 -5.99
C VAL A 249 -4.48 2.93 -5.99
N ALA A 250 -5.04 3.31 -7.12
CA ALA A 250 -6.48 3.30 -7.35
C ALA A 250 -6.77 2.57 -8.66
N MET A 251 -7.76 1.70 -8.62
CA MET A 251 -8.33 1.04 -9.79
C MET A 251 -9.71 1.63 -10.03
N GLU A 252 -9.91 2.27 -11.20
CA GLU A 252 -11.22 2.77 -11.61
C GLU A 252 -11.23 3.02 -13.12
N ASP A 253 -12.40 3.12 -13.71
CA ASP A 253 -12.58 3.55 -15.08
C ASP A 253 -12.50 5.08 -15.15
N PHE A 254 -11.30 5.62 -15.34
CA PHE A 254 -11.07 7.07 -15.28
C PHE A 254 -11.40 7.81 -16.57
N ASP A 255 -11.52 7.14 -17.69
CA ASP A 255 -11.83 7.77 -18.99
C ASP A 255 -13.19 7.37 -19.59
N GLY A 256 -13.96 6.53 -18.87
CA GLY A 256 -15.31 6.15 -19.20
C GLY A 256 -15.42 5.14 -20.35
N ASP A 257 -14.36 4.35 -20.61
CA ASP A 257 -14.36 3.35 -21.69
C ASP A 257 -14.84 1.96 -21.23
N GLY A 258 -15.08 1.78 -19.93
CA GLY A 258 -15.56 0.54 -19.32
C GLY A 258 -14.44 -0.36 -18.80
N LEU A 259 -13.18 -0.06 -19.08
CA LEU A 259 -12.02 -0.81 -18.58
C LEU A 259 -11.50 -0.17 -17.28
N LEU A 260 -11.00 -0.98 -16.36
CA LEU A 260 -10.35 -0.46 -15.15
C LEU A 260 -8.93 -0.01 -15.47
N ASP A 261 -8.66 1.26 -15.21
CA ASP A 261 -7.34 1.88 -15.28
C ASP A 261 -6.60 1.80 -13.94
N LEU A 262 -5.34 2.24 -13.92
CA LEU A 262 -4.53 2.32 -12.71
C LEU A 262 -3.99 3.75 -12.50
N MET A 263 -4.27 4.32 -11.32
CA MET A 263 -3.56 5.50 -10.83
C MET A 263 -2.59 5.06 -9.72
N ILE A 264 -1.31 5.40 -9.86
CA ILE A 264 -0.25 4.92 -8.94
C ILE A 264 0.54 6.11 -8.41
N SER A 265 0.58 6.27 -7.08
CA SER A 265 1.45 7.24 -6.42
C SER A 265 2.72 6.59 -5.87
N SER A 266 3.66 7.43 -5.50
CA SER A 266 4.90 7.05 -4.81
C SER A 266 5.26 8.15 -3.83
N SER A 267 5.65 7.80 -2.61
CA SER A 267 5.84 8.76 -1.52
C SER A 267 7.02 9.71 -1.71
N GLY A 268 7.99 9.36 -2.55
CA GLY A 268 9.14 10.24 -2.81
C GLY A 268 8.70 11.63 -3.30
N PRO A 269 9.24 12.72 -2.73
CA PRO A 269 8.78 14.09 -3.05
C PRO A 269 8.93 14.49 -4.51
N GLU A 270 9.82 13.83 -5.25
CA GLU A 270 10.03 14.02 -6.69
C GLU A 270 9.41 12.91 -7.54
N ASP A 271 8.79 11.89 -6.92
CA ASP A 271 8.17 10.78 -7.64
C ASP A 271 6.87 11.23 -8.28
N GLN A 272 6.75 11.07 -9.58
CA GLN A 272 5.58 11.45 -10.36
C GLN A 272 4.39 10.54 -10.04
N LEU A 273 3.19 11.11 -9.84
CA LEU A 273 1.92 10.40 -9.91
C LEU A 273 1.72 9.88 -11.33
N LEU A 274 1.39 8.59 -11.48
CA LEU A 274 1.31 7.93 -12.78
C LEU A 274 -0.11 7.48 -13.09
N PHE A 275 -0.56 7.75 -14.30
CA PHE A 275 -1.83 7.26 -14.84
C PHE A 275 -1.57 6.25 -15.96
N PHE A 276 -2.07 5.04 -15.78
CA PHE A 276 -1.99 3.94 -16.74
C PHE A 276 -3.37 3.58 -17.26
N HIS A 277 -3.61 3.90 -18.53
CA HIS A 277 -4.82 3.51 -19.24
C HIS A 277 -4.75 2.05 -19.67
N ASN A 278 -5.82 1.29 -19.44
CA ASN A 278 -5.95 -0.11 -19.82
C ASN A 278 -6.25 -0.24 -21.31
N ASN A 279 -5.42 -0.93 -22.08
CA ASN A 279 -5.59 -1.08 -23.52
C ASN A 279 -6.60 -2.18 -23.91
N GLY A 280 -7.17 -2.91 -22.93
CA GLY A 280 -8.12 -4.02 -23.17
C GLY A 280 -7.49 -5.32 -23.71
N ASP A 281 -6.17 -5.37 -23.82
CA ASP A 281 -5.43 -6.54 -24.33
C ASP A 281 -4.48 -7.15 -23.27
N GLY A 282 -4.64 -6.76 -22.01
CA GLY A 282 -3.78 -7.15 -20.89
C GLY A 282 -2.53 -6.31 -20.73
N THR A 283 -2.44 -5.19 -21.47
CA THR A 283 -1.36 -4.21 -21.34
C THR A 283 -1.91 -2.84 -20.99
N PHE A 284 -1.03 -1.97 -20.47
CA PHE A 284 -1.40 -0.61 -20.09
C PHE A 284 -0.47 0.40 -20.78
N SER A 285 -1.01 1.59 -21.05
CA SER A 285 -0.29 2.73 -21.61
C SER A 285 -0.16 3.86 -20.59
N ASP A 286 1.06 4.32 -20.34
CA ASP A 286 1.29 5.51 -19.51
C ASP A 286 0.71 6.76 -20.20
N ARG A 287 -0.34 7.34 -19.62
CA ARG A 287 -1.04 8.55 -20.07
C ARG A 287 -0.85 9.73 -19.11
N THR A 288 0.08 9.64 -18.18
CA THR A 288 0.33 10.66 -17.15
C THR A 288 0.44 12.07 -17.71
N ARG A 289 1.18 12.19 -18.79
CA ARG A 289 1.39 13.49 -19.46
C ARG A 289 0.12 13.99 -20.13
N GLU A 290 -0.54 13.14 -20.88
CA GLU A 290 -1.79 13.43 -21.59
C GLU A 290 -2.92 13.78 -20.62
N ALA A 291 -2.91 13.14 -19.43
CA ALA A 291 -3.84 13.42 -18.35
C ALA A 291 -3.59 14.76 -17.62
N GLY A 292 -2.54 15.50 -17.98
CA GLY A 292 -2.23 16.80 -17.39
C GLY A 292 -1.59 16.74 -16.01
N LEU A 293 -1.09 15.57 -15.57
CA LEU A 293 -0.59 15.31 -14.21
C LEU A 293 0.90 15.62 -14.00
N THR A 294 1.61 16.14 -15.00
CA THR A 294 3.04 16.41 -14.90
C THR A 294 3.37 17.34 -13.73
N GLY A 295 4.24 16.89 -12.82
CA GLY A 295 4.65 17.63 -11.62
C GLY A 295 3.73 17.46 -10.41
N GLU A 296 2.62 16.74 -10.53
CA GLU A 296 1.92 16.16 -9.37
C GLU A 296 2.79 15.05 -8.81
N THR A 297 3.57 15.36 -7.79
CA THR A 297 4.58 14.46 -7.21
C THR A 297 4.26 14.06 -5.78
N GLY A 298 4.89 12.99 -5.32
CA GLY A 298 4.66 12.44 -4.01
C GLY A 298 3.31 11.73 -3.93
N GLY A 299 2.93 11.31 -2.75
CA GLY A 299 1.66 10.63 -2.49
C GLY A 299 1.88 9.28 -1.83
N LEU A 300 1.53 9.21 -0.56
CA LEU A 300 1.60 7.97 0.21
C LEU A 300 0.34 7.14 0.03
N ASN A 301 -0.80 7.79 -0.24
CA ASN A 301 -2.09 7.13 -0.48
C ASN A 301 -2.92 7.87 -1.52
N ILE A 302 -3.85 7.15 -2.15
CA ILE A 302 -4.85 7.65 -3.09
C ILE A 302 -6.21 7.18 -2.63
N VAL A 303 -7.19 8.10 -2.60
CA VAL A 303 -8.59 7.78 -2.30
C VAL A 303 -9.47 8.32 -3.42
N VAL A 304 -10.35 7.48 -3.96
CA VAL A 304 -11.25 7.81 -5.07
C VAL A 304 -12.59 8.34 -4.54
N ALA A 305 -13.20 9.29 -5.24
CA ALA A 305 -14.59 9.72 -5.06
C ALA A 305 -15.10 10.41 -6.32
N ASP A 306 -16.39 10.45 -6.52
CA ASP A 306 -17.08 11.43 -7.36
C ASP A 306 -17.67 12.48 -6.40
N TYR A 307 -16.85 13.51 -6.05
CA TYR A 307 -17.21 14.44 -4.98
C TYR A 307 -18.22 15.51 -5.44
N ASP A 308 -18.32 15.75 -6.75
CA ASP A 308 -19.22 16.77 -7.30
C ASP A 308 -20.41 16.17 -8.09
N ASN A 309 -20.61 14.85 -7.96
CA ASN A 309 -21.74 14.12 -8.53
C ASN A 309 -21.83 14.23 -10.08
N ASP A 310 -20.71 14.37 -10.78
CA ASP A 310 -20.68 14.48 -12.24
C ASP A 310 -20.54 13.15 -12.99
N SER A 311 -20.41 12.04 -12.25
CA SER A 311 -20.20 10.65 -12.70
C SER A 311 -18.78 10.34 -13.20
N HIS A 312 -17.82 11.19 -12.90
CA HIS A 312 -16.41 10.95 -13.19
C HIS A 312 -15.65 10.76 -11.86
N PRO A 313 -14.96 9.62 -11.66
CA PRO A 313 -14.26 9.38 -10.41
C PRO A 313 -13.05 10.32 -10.28
N ASP A 314 -13.06 11.11 -9.19
CA ASP A 314 -11.99 12.03 -8.80
C ASP A 314 -10.98 11.37 -7.86
N LEU A 315 -9.86 12.05 -7.63
CA LEU A 315 -8.76 11.51 -6.84
C LEU A 315 -8.33 12.47 -5.72
N LEU A 316 -8.18 11.93 -4.52
CA LEU A 316 -7.52 12.62 -3.42
C LEU A 316 -6.14 12.00 -3.16
N ILE A 317 -5.08 12.79 -3.32
CA ILE A 317 -3.70 12.36 -3.09
C ILE A 317 -3.23 12.84 -1.72
N LEU A 318 -2.82 11.92 -0.84
CA LEU A 318 -2.39 12.20 0.52
C LEU A 318 -0.87 12.14 0.63
N ARG A 319 -0.26 13.12 1.31
CA ARG A 319 1.20 13.29 1.37
C ARG A 319 1.72 13.51 2.78
N GLY A 320 3.01 13.23 2.98
CA GLY A 320 3.79 13.62 4.15
C GLY A 320 3.66 12.74 5.38
N GLY A 321 2.84 11.70 5.36
CA GLY A 321 2.75 10.75 6.46
C GLY A 321 4.12 10.18 6.85
N TRP A 322 4.38 9.96 8.15
CA TRP A 322 5.63 9.50 8.75
C TRP A 322 6.79 10.49 8.79
N TRP A 323 6.71 11.64 8.08
CA TRP A 323 7.84 12.55 7.96
C TRP A 323 7.85 13.66 9.01
N GLY A 324 6.88 13.69 9.93
CA GLY A 324 6.80 14.68 11.00
C GLY A 324 6.86 16.10 10.47
N GLU A 325 7.87 16.88 10.91
CA GLU A 325 8.07 18.27 10.45
C GLU A 325 8.33 18.39 8.94
N HIS A 326 8.98 17.40 8.33
CA HIS A 326 9.25 17.38 6.89
C HIS A 326 8.04 16.95 6.08
N GLY A 327 6.99 16.44 6.73
CA GLY A 327 5.76 15.97 6.10
C GLY A 327 4.70 17.05 5.86
N LYS A 328 5.01 18.34 6.05
CA LYS A 328 4.07 19.45 5.83
C LYS A 328 3.82 19.72 4.34
N TYR A 329 3.34 18.70 3.64
CA TYR A 329 2.91 18.80 2.24
C TYR A 329 1.39 18.95 2.14
N PRO A 330 0.88 19.66 1.12
CA PRO A 330 -0.55 19.69 0.84
C PRO A 330 -1.03 18.34 0.28
N MET A 331 -2.28 17.99 0.51
CA MET A 331 -2.98 17.01 -0.31
C MET A 331 -3.35 17.64 -1.65
N SER A 332 -3.71 16.82 -2.65
CA SER A 332 -4.29 17.27 -3.92
C SER A 332 -5.65 16.64 -4.14
N LEU A 333 -6.68 17.46 -4.39
CA LEU A 333 -7.93 17.00 -4.98
C LEU A 333 -7.83 17.20 -6.49
N LEU A 334 -7.79 16.11 -7.23
CA LEU A 334 -7.69 16.07 -8.69
C LEU A 334 -9.09 15.77 -9.25
N HIS A 335 -9.72 16.80 -9.81
CA HIS A 335 -11.00 16.68 -10.49
C HIS A 335 -10.82 16.04 -11.87
N ASN A 336 -11.59 14.99 -12.14
CA ASN A 336 -11.61 14.28 -13.42
C ASN A 336 -12.54 14.97 -14.43
N LEU A 337 -12.01 15.37 -15.57
CA LEU A 337 -12.78 16.07 -16.61
C LEU A 337 -13.60 15.14 -17.52
N GLY A 338 -13.69 13.84 -17.19
CA GLY A 338 -14.46 12.83 -17.91
C GLY A 338 -13.88 12.38 -19.26
N ASN A 339 -12.62 12.67 -19.50
CA ASN A 339 -11.92 12.33 -20.76
C ASN A 339 -10.50 11.83 -20.51
N GLY A 340 -10.22 11.28 -19.32
CA GLY A 340 -8.89 10.87 -18.88
C GLY A 340 -7.95 12.02 -18.55
N MET A 341 -8.46 13.25 -18.44
CA MET A 341 -7.69 14.42 -18.02
C MET A 341 -8.12 14.87 -16.62
N PHE A 342 -7.16 15.41 -15.86
CA PHE A 342 -7.37 15.86 -14.50
C PHE A 342 -6.91 17.29 -14.28
N GLU A 343 -7.54 17.96 -13.31
CA GLU A 343 -7.15 19.29 -12.87
C GLU A 343 -7.06 19.34 -11.34
N ASP A 344 -5.97 19.87 -10.78
CA ASP A 344 -5.89 20.11 -9.34
C ASP A 344 -6.78 21.28 -8.94
N VAL A 345 -7.74 21.00 -8.08
CA VAL A 345 -8.73 21.97 -7.59
C VAL A 345 -8.60 22.26 -6.10
N THR A 346 -7.58 21.74 -5.44
CA THR A 346 -7.38 21.75 -3.98
C THR A 346 -7.56 23.13 -3.36
N GLU A 347 -6.94 24.15 -3.94
CA GLU A 347 -7.04 25.52 -3.40
C GLU A 347 -8.44 26.11 -3.64
N ARG A 348 -9.02 25.90 -4.84
CA ARG A 348 -10.37 26.35 -5.18
C ARG A 348 -11.42 25.67 -4.31
N ALA A 349 -11.22 24.39 -4.00
CA ALA A 349 -12.09 23.60 -3.15
C ALA A 349 -11.99 23.96 -1.64
N GLY A 350 -11.03 24.79 -1.23
CA GLY A 350 -10.84 25.14 0.17
C GLY A 350 -10.10 24.09 1.00
N LEU A 351 -9.44 23.12 0.35
CA LEU A 351 -8.79 21.97 1.00
C LEU A 351 -7.27 22.18 1.22
N LEU A 352 -6.71 23.34 0.83
CA LEU A 352 -5.28 23.57 0.94
C LEU A 352 -4.84 23.70 2.42
N SER A 353 -4.18 22.67 2.92
CA SER A 353 -3.64 22.61 4.28
C SER A 353 -2.35 21.80 4.31
N PHE A 354 -1.45 22.08 5.28
CA PHE A 354 -0.09 21.56 5.32
C PHE A 354 0.13 20.71 6.56
N HIS A 355 -0.27 19.44 6.48
CA HIS A 355 -0.14 18.46 7.56
C HIS A 355 0.41 17.14 7.04
N PRO A 356 1.26 16.44 7.80
CA PRO A 356 1.59 15.05 7.48
C PRO A 356 0.34 14.19 7.62
N ARG A 357 -0.02 13.47 6.56
CA ARG A 357 -1.22 12.63 6.49
C ARG A 357 -1.04 11.48 5.52
N GLN A 358 -1.78 10.41 5.76
CA GLN A 358 -1.78 9.22 4.91
C GLN A 358 -3.15 8.59 4.74
N THR A 359 -4.17 9.07 5.46
CA THR A 359 -5.49 8.45 5.49
C THR A 359 -6.59 9.48 5.41
N ALA A 360 -7.60 9.17 4.62
CA ALA A 360 -8.84 9.93 4.48
C ALA A 360 -9.94 8.98 4.01
N ALA A 361 -11.19 9.34 4.25
CA ALA A 361 -12.32 8.56 3.77
C ALA A 361 -13.52 9.49 3.45
N TRP A 362 -14.22 9.14 2.39
CA TRP A 362 -15.42 9.83 1.91
C TRP A 362 -16.69 9.16 2.43
N ALA A 363 -17.65 9.94 2.86
CA ALA A 363 -19.01 9.50 3.17
C ALA A 363 -19.98 10.69 3.16
N ASP A 364 -21.22 10.43 2.89
CA ASP A 364 -22.34 11.38 3.04
C ASP A 364 -22.82 11.31 4.51
N PHE A 365 -22.09 12.02 5.43
CA PHE A 365 -22.33 11.86 6.87
C PHE A 365 -23.64 12.51 7.32
N ASP A 366 -24.14 13.49 6.60
CA ASP A 366 -25.37 14.21 6.96
C ASP A 366 -26.57 13.86 6.06
N SER A 367 -26.38 12.89 5.16
CA SER A 367 -27.42 12.30 4.31
C SER A 367 -28.08 13.32 3.37
N ASP A 368 -27.29 14.25 2.83
CA ASP A 368 -27.76 15.28 1.88
C ASP A 368 -27.57 14.89 0.41
N GLY A 369 -26.90 13.74 0.15
CA GLY A 369 -26.66 13.20 -1.20
C GLY A 369 -25.32 13.62 -1.80
N TRP A 370 -24.43 14.24 -1.03
CA TRP A 370 -23.09 14.63 -1.45
C TRP A 370 -22.04 13.99 -0.55
N LEU A 371 -20.89 13.69 -1.11
CA LEU A 371 -19.80 13.07 -0.34
C LEU A 371 -19.02 14.15 0.41
N ASP A 372 -18.91 13.96 1.72
CA ASP A 372 -18.06 14.69 2.63
C ASP A 372 -16.74 13.97 2.85
N LEU A 373 -15.73 14.67 3.36
CA LEU A 373 -14.39 14.14 3.49
C LEU A 373 -13.87 14.22 4.93
N TYR A 374 -13.51 13.08 5.53
CA TYR A 374 -12.73 13.06 6.77
C TYR A 374 -11.26 12.75 6.49
N VAL A 375 -10.35 13.60 7.01
CA VAL A 375 -8.90 13.49 6.84
C VAL A 375 -8.23 13.29 8.20
N GLY A 376 -7.55 12.16 8.38
CA GLY A 376 -6.75 11.87 9.55
C GLY A 376 -5.35 12.47 9.44
N ASN A 377 -4.99 13.36 10.36
CA ASN A 377 -3.66 13.97 10.44
C ASN A 377 -2.78 13.29 11.51
N GLU A 378 -1.48 13.28 11.30
CA GLU A 378 -0.50 12.73 12.24
C GLU A 378 -0.11 13.80 13.27
N SER A 379 -0.85 13.83 14.38
CA SER A 379 -0.57 14.70 15.52
C SER A 379 0.46 14.08 16.46
N ASP A 380 1.46 14.84 16.89
CA ASP A 380 2.40 14.38 17.90
C ASP A 380 2.37 15.30 19.14
N PRO A 381 2.89 14.85 20.30
CA PRO A 381 2.84 15.63 21.54
C PRO A 381 3.54 16.99 21.46
N LYS A 382 4.44 17.22 20.49
CA LYS A 382 5.17 18.46 20.31
C LYS A 382 4.42 19.43 19.41
N GLU A 383 3.61 18.90 18.49
CA GLU A 383 2.82 19.70 17.56
C GLU A 383 1.47 19.04 17.31
N LEU A 384 0.43 19.63 17.89
CA LEU A 384 -0.93 19.18 17.68
C LEU A 384 -1.38 19.52 16.25
N ARG A 385 -1.84 18.51 15.51
CA ARG A 385 -2.36 18.61 14.15
C ARG A 385 -3.72 17.97 14.11
N SER A 386 -4.75 18.82 14.24
CA SER A 386 -6.13 18.36 14.27
C SER A 386 -6.51 17.64 12.98
N SER A 387 -7.23 16.53 13.09
CA SER A 387 -7.93 15.90 11.98
C SER A 387 -9.04 16.82 11.47
N GLN A 388 -9.48 16.63 10.25
CA GLN A 388 -10.38 17.54 9.55
C GLN A 388 -11.60 16.80 9.01
N LEU A 389 -12.80 17.36 9.21
CA LEU A 389 -14.04 16.94 8.55
C LEU A 389 -14.49 18.06 7.64
N PHE A 390 -14.54 17.82 6.37
CA PHE A 390 -14.92 18.77 5.35
C PHE A 390 -16.32 18.43 4.83
N HIS A 391 -17.29 19.30 5.13
CA HIS A 391 -18.64 19.24 4.57
C HIS A 391 -18.65 19.80 3.15
N ASN A 392 -19.27 19.11 2.24
CA ASN A 392 -19.41 19.49 0.83
C ASN A 392 -20.49 20.57 0.66
N ASN A 393 -20.15 21.72 0.09
CA ASN A 393 -21.07 22.84 -0.08
C ASN A 393 -21.92 22.74 -1.37
N HIS A 394 -21.83 21.66 -2.14
CA HIS A 394 -22.53 21.40 -3.42
C HIS A 394 -22.16 22.35 -4.57
N ASP A 395 -21.07 23.08 -4.45
CA ASP A 395 -20.57 24.03 -5.44
C ASP A 395 -19.09 23.80 -5.82
N GLY A 396 -18.57 22.60 -5.48
CA GLY A 396 -17.17 22.22 -5.66
C GLY A 396 -16.25 22.76 -4.57
N THR A 397 -16.80 23.33 -3.47
CA THR A 397 -16.04 23.79 -2.31
C THR A 397 -16.43 23.04 -1.05
N PHE A 398 -15.58 23.12 -0.02
CA PHE A 398 -15.79 22.45 1.26
C PHE A 398 -15.66 23.42 2.44
N THR A 399 -16.38 23.12 3.51
CA THR A 399 -16.29 23.81 4.80
C THR A 399 -15.80 22.86 5.89
N GLU A 400 -14.73 23.24 6.62
CA GLU A 400 -14.18 22.44 7.71
C GLU A 400 -15.09 22.51 8.94
N VAL A 401 -15.52 21.34 9.47
CA VAL A 401 -16.52 21.22 10.56
C VAL A 401 -16.11 20.19 11.64
N ALA A 402 -14.85 19.73 11.70
CA ALA A 402 -14.44 18.71 12.69
C ALA A 402 -14.52 19.20 14.13
N ALA A 403 -14.02 20.42 14.41
CA ALA A 403 -13.98 20.95 15.78
C ALA A 403 -15.37 21.11 16.39
N PRO A 404 -16.37 21.74 15.73
CA PRO A 404 -17.71 21.83 16.26
C PRO A 404 -18.42 20.48 16.45
N ASN A 405 -18.00 19.45 15.72
CA ASN A 405 -18.54 18.09 15.82
C ASN A 405 -17.70 17.16 16.72
N HIS A 406 -16.67 17.68 17.40
CA HIS A 406 -15.78 16.95 18.31
C HIS A 406 -14.97 15.83 17.66
N LEU A 407 -14.63 15.99 16.38
CA LEU A 407 -13.86 15.02 15.57
C LEU A 407 -12.44 15.50 15.22
N ALA A 408 -11.93 16.57 15.86
CA ALA A 408 -10.67 17.18 15.50
C ALA A 408 -9.43 16.54 16.19
N ASP A 409 -9.54 16.22 17.49
CA ASP A 409 -8.37 15.89 18.33
C ASP A 409 -8.23 14.36 18.50
N MET A 410 -7.72 13.68 17.45
CA MET A 410 -7.66 12.21 17.39
C MET A 410 -6.27 11.63 17.67
N GLY A 411 -5.22 12.44 17.83
CA GLY A 411 -3.86 11.94 18.02
C GLY A 411 -3.13 11.60 16.72
N PHE A 412 -2.29 10.57 16.76
CA PHE A 412 -1.49 10.14 15.60
C PHE A 412 -2.30 9.17 14.71
N VAL A 413 -3.14 9.75 13.84
CA VAL A 413 -4.09 8.96 13.04
C VAL A 413 -3.38 8.18 11.94
N LYS A 414 -3.74 6.91 11.78
CA LYS A 414 -3.16 5.98 10.79
C LYS A 414 -4.17 5.34 9.84
N GLY A 415 -5.42 5.26 10.21
CA GLY A 415 -6.49 4.78 9.37
C GLY A 415 -7.81 5.42 9.75
N VAL A 416 -8.67 5.63 8.78
CA VAL A 416 -10.06 6.09 8.97
C VAL A 416 -10.97 5.27 8.09
N ALA A 417 -12.17 4.96 8.61
CA ALA A 417 -13.17 4.22 7.88
C ALA A 417 -14.58 4.69 8.27
N TRP A 418 -15.44 4.81 7.28
CA TRP A 418 -16.88 5.02 7.49
C TRP A 418 -17.64 3.71 7.32
N GLY A 419 -18.65 3.47 8.17
CA GLY A 419 -19.54 2.32 8.07
C GLY A 419 -20.76 2.47 8.97
N ASP A 420 -21.90 1.99 8.54
CA ASP A 420 -23.15 1.99 9.32
C ASP A 420 -23.17 0.71 10.19
N PHE A 421 -22.41 0.73 11.32
CA PHE A 421 -22.24 -0.47 12.16
C PHE A 421 -23.53 -0.86 12.90
N ASN A 422 -24.45 0.07 13.10
CA ASN A 422 -25.71 -0.16 13.83
C ASN A 422 -26.92 -0.33 12.90
N ASN A 423 -26.72 -0.28 11.57
CA ASN A 423 -27.74 -0.41 10.53
C ASN A 423 -28.87 0.63 10.62
N ASP A 424 -28.58 1.84 11.16
CA ASP A 424 -29.57 2.92 11.28
C ASP A 424 -29.69 3.77 10.01
N GLY A 425 -28.75 3.65 9.07
CA GLY A 425 -28.71 4.32 7.76
C GLY A 425 -27.84 5.56 7.75
N ARG A 426 -27.09 5.85 8.82
CA ARG A 426 -26.08 6.91 8.86
C ARG A 426 -24.68 6.29 8.97
N PRO A 427 -23.71 6.78 8.23
CA PRO A 427 -22.34 6.30 8.37
C PRO A 427 -21.74 6.74 9.71
N ASP A 428 -21.16 5.78 10.42
CA ASP A 428 -20.40 5.96 11.65
C ASP A 428 -18.91 6.00 11.32
N LEU A 429 -18.07 6.61 12.17
CA LEU A 429 -16.66 6.82 11.92
C LEU A 429 -15.79 5.97 12.85
N TYR A 430 -14.90 5.16 12.28
CA TYR A 430 -13.82 4.50 13.00
C TYR A 430 -12.46 5.12 12.66
N VAL A 431 -11.69 5.46 13.70
CA VAL A 431 -10.37 6.11 13.59
C VAL A 431 -9.32 5.24 14.30
N SER A 432 -8.33 4.75 13.56
CA SER A 432 -7.20 4.04 14.14
C SER A 432 -6.07 5.00 14.50
N VAL A 433 -5.51 4.81 15.71
CA VAL A 433 -4.53 5.73 16.31
C VAL A 433 -3.28 4.97 16.73
N LYS A 434 -2.11 5.43 16.29
CA LYS A 434 -0.83 4.88 16.72
C LYS A 434 -0.40 5.51 18.04
N GLY A 435 -0.12 4.65 19.05
CA GLY A 435 0.31 5.09 20.38
C GLY A 435 -0.84 5.49 21.30
N GLY A 436 -2.07 5.06 20.99
CA GLY A 436 -3.26 5.34 21.79
C GLY A 436 -4.45 4.45 21.44
N PRO A 437 -5.58 4.60 22.14
CA PRO A 437 -6.80 3.88 21.79
C PRO A 437 -7.34 4.33 20.45
N ASN A 438 -7.93 3.41 19.70
CA ASN A 438 -8.76 3.72 18.54
C ASN A 438 -10.09 4.32 18.99
N HIS A 439 -10.83 4.93 18.06
CA HIS A 439 -12.12 5.55 18.34
C HIS A 439 -13.21 5.07 17.39
N LEU A 440 -14.38 4.74 17.95
CA LEU A 440 -15.61 4.51 17.20
C LEU A 440 -16.61 5.59 17.57
N PHE A 441 -16.97 6.43 16.61
CA PHE A 441 -17.97 7.49 16.77
C PHE A 441 -19.28 7.08 16.09
N ARG A 442 -20.32 6.96 16.88
CA ARG A 442 -21.67 6.76 16.35
C ARG A 442 -22.25 8.10 15.88
N ASN A 443 -22.79 8.12 14.68
CA ASN A 443 -23.47 9.25 14.10
C ASN A 443 -24.94 9.34 14.60
N ASP A 444 -25.19 10.22 15.55
CA ASP A 444 -26.55 10.40 16.15
C ASP A 444 -27.42 11.37 15.34
N GLY A 445 -26.93 11.93 14.22
CA GLY A 445 -27.66 12.86 13.38
C GLY A 445 -27.54 14.33 13.82
N PRO A 446 -28.38 15.21 13.29
CA PRO A 446 -28.34 16.65 13.61
C PRO A 446 -28.78 16.95 15.03
N ARG A 447 -28.06 17.85 15.75
CA ARG A 447 -28.39 18.29 17.09
C ARG A 447 -29.77 19.01 17.18
N ASP A 448 -30.22 19.65 16.09
CA ASP A 448 -31.55 20.18 15.92
C ASP A 448 -32.14 19.69 14.60
N SER A 449 -32.97 18.66 14.66
CA SER A 449 -33.63 18.06 13.48
C SER A 449 -34.54 19.01 12.72
N ARG A 450 -34.93 20.16 13.32
CA ARG A 450 -35.76 21.20 12.67
C ARG A 450 -34.93 22.20 11.86
N ASN A 451 -33.62 22.29 12.15
CA ASN A 451 -32.69 23.13 11.47
C ASN A 451 -31.34 22.40 11.35
N PRO A 452 -31.26 21.34 10.51
CA PRO A 452 -30.02 20.60 10.34
C PRO A 452 -28.95 21.50 9.73
N SER A 453 -27.72 21.39 10.24
CA SER A 453 -26.54 22.10 9.73
C SER A 453 -25.31 21.22 10.00
N ALA A 454 -24.42 21.09 9.05
CA ALA A 454 -23.26 20.23 9.12
C ALA A 454 -22.31 20.56 10.29
N ASP A 455 -22.25 21.82 10.72
CA ASP A 455 -21.48 22.28 11.91
C ASP A 455 -22.18 21.96 13.25
N ARG A 456 -23.37 21.37 13.21
CA ARG A 456 -24.19 21.01 14.38
C ARG A 456 -24.65 19.57 14.33
N TRP A 457 -23.79 18.70 13.85
CA TRP A 457 -24.02 17.27 13.86
C TRP A 457 -23.55 16.66 15.19
N GLN A 458 -24.08 15.53 15.57
CA GLN A 458 -23.71 14.86 16.82
C GLN A 458 -23.04 13.54 16.53
N PHE A 459 -21.81 13.42 16.99
CA PHE A 459 -21.08 12.16 17.04
C PHE A 459 -20.83 11.78 18.49
N THR A 460 -21.16 10.55 18.87
CA THR A 460 -20.94 10.03 20.23
C THR A 460 -19.83 8.99 20.20
N ASP A 461 -18.76 9.22 20.98
CA ASP A 461 -17.71 8.21 21.16
C ASP A 461 -18.29 7.02 21.94
N VAL A 462 -18.42 5.88 21.27
CA VAL A 462 -18.93 4.61 21.81
C VAL A 462 -17.86 3.55 21.96
N THR A 463 -16.58 3.91 21.76
CA THR A 463 -15.42 3.00 21.73
C THR A 463 -15.37 2.05 22.93
N ALA A 464 -15.48 2.59 24.14
CA ALA A 464 -15.43 1.79 25.37
C ALA A 464 -16.65 0.85 25.51
N GLN A 465 -17.83 1.32 25.11
CA GLN A 465 -19.06 0.52 25.12
C GLN A 465 -18.99 -0.59 24.07
N ALA A 466 -18.51 -0.27 22.88
CA ALA A 466 -18.38 -1.19 21.76
C ALA A 466 -17.25 -2.22 21.96
N GLY A 467 -16.24 -1.90 22.78
CA GLY A 467 -15.10 -2.79 23.05
C GLY A 467 -14.05 -2.84 21.93
N VAL A 468 -13.85 -1.73 21.18
CA VAL A 468 -13.03 -1.71 19.94
C VAL A 468 -11.81 -0.78 20.01
N ALA A 469 -11.26 -0.53 21.20
CA ALA A 469 -10.15 0.40 21.40
C ALA A 469 -8.79 -0.14 20.95
N GLU A 470 -8.59 -1.44 20.85
CA GLU A 470 -7.32 -2.10 20.50
C GLU A 470 -7.22 -2.38 18.99
N PRO A 471 -6.00 -2.61 18.44
CA PRO A 471 -4.70 -2.51 19.13
C PRO A 471 -4.31 -1.04 19.38
N PHE A 472 -3.41 -0.77 20.35
CA PHE A 472 -2.97 0.60 20.66
C PHE A 472 -1.92 1.13 19.68
N GLU A 473 -1.25 0.25 18.99
CA GLU A 473 -0.35 0.58 17.88
C GLU A 473 -1.01 0.17 16.57
N SER A 474 -2.08 0.84 16.21
CA SER A 474 -2.90 0.48 15.06
C SER A 474 -2.46 1.19 13.77
N PHE A 475 -2.91 0.64 12.63
CA PHE A 475 -2.62 1.16 11.31
C PHE A 475 -3.87 1.10 10.42
N ALA A 476 -3.83 0.36 9.30
CA ALA A 476 -4.94 0.19 8.37
C ALA A 476 -6.23 -0.29 9.07
N THR A 477 -7.38 0.23 8.65
CA THR A 477 -8.68 -0.19 9.18
C THR A 477 -9.77 -0.04 8.13
N TRP A 478 -10.79 -0.89 8.20
CA TRP A 478 -12.00 -0.79 7.37
C TRP A 478 -13.18 -1.51 8.00
N PHE A 479 -14.40 -1.17 7.52
CA PHE A 479 -15.60 -1.96 7.74
C PHE A 479 -15.84 -2.92 6.59
N PHE A 480 -16.26 -4.14 6.88
CA PHE A 480 -16.70 -5.15 5.92
C PHE A 480 -17.55 -6.21 6.63
N ASP A 481 -18.32 -6.95 5.89
CA ASP A 481 -19.12 -8.08 6.40
C ASP A 481 -18.38 -9.38 6.07
N TYR A 482 -17.47 -9.84 7.00
CA TYR A 482 -16.60 -10.97 6.71
C TYR A 482 -17.32 -12.32 6.76
N ASP A 483 -18.46 -12.42 7.47
CA ASP A 483 -19.20 -13.67 7.64
C ASP A 483 -20.61 -13.66 6.97
N ASN A 484 -20.87 -12.63 6.17
CA ASN A 484 -22.11 -12.47 5.38
C ASN A 484 -23.38 -12.56 6.24
N ASP A 485 -23.38 -11.98 7.44
CA ASP A 485 -24.55 -11.93 8.32
C ASP A 485 -25.39 -10.65 8.13
N GLY A 486 -24.89 -9.69 7.36
CA GLY A 486 -25.53 -8.42 7.04
C GLY A 486 -25.22 -7.30 8.03
N TRP A 487 -24.22 -7.44 8.89
CA TRP A 487 -23.75 -6.40 9.79
C TRP A 487 -22.26 -6.12 9.53
N PRO A 488 -21.85 -4.85 9.45
CA PRO A 488 -20.44 -4.54 9.23
C PRO A 488 -19.59 -4.87 10.46
N ASP A 489 -18.51 -5.61 10.21
CA ASP A 489 -17.44 -5.92 11.15
C ASP A 489 -16.29 -4.93 10.97
N ILE A 490 -15.33 -4.91 11.90
CA ILE A 490 -14.18 -4.01 11.85
C ILE A 490 -12.88 -4.81 11.80
N PHE A 491 -12.05 -4.58 10.80
CA PHE A 491 -10.66 -5.00 10.81
C PHE A 491 -9.76 -3.82 11.18
N VAL A 492 -8.79 -4.08 12.08
CA VAL A 492 -7.77 -3.10 12.47
C VAL A 492 -6.41 -3.78 12.45
N ALA A 493 -5.50 -3.29 11.64
CA ALA A 493 -4.14 -3.78 11.55
C ALA A 493 -3.32 -3.39 12.79
N GLY A 494 -2.62 -4.37 13.40
CA GLY A 494 -1.59 -4.12 14.40
C GLY A 494 -0.26 -3.80 13.69
N TYR A 495 0.39 -2.73 14.11
CA TYR A 495 1.69 -2.33 13.55
C TYR A 495 2.78 -2.22 14.64
N GLY A 496 2.50 -1.64 15.71
CA GLY A 496 3.14 -1.36 16.96
C GLY A 496 4.61 -1.56 17.20
N THR A 497 4.90 -2.02 18.38
CA THR A 497 6.24 -2.35 18.86
C THR A 497 6.84 -3.60 18.23
N GLN A 498 6.20 -4.13 17.19
CA GLN A 498 6.68 -5.29 16.46
C GLN A 498 8.03 -4.99 15.81
N THR A 499 8.90 -5.97 15.91
CA THR A 499 10.20 -5.97 15.25
C THR A 499 10.32 -7.18 14.35
N LEU A 500 11.31 -7.20 13.49
CA LEU A 500 11.63 -8.42 12.74
C LEU A 500 11.87 -9.62 13.68
N ASP A 501 12.39 -9.39 14.90
CA ASP A 501 12.57 -10.45 15.91
C ASP A 501 11.23 -11.05 16.36
N ASP A 502 10.18 -10.25 16.53
CA ASP A 502 8.85 -10.75 16.92
C ASP A 502 8.21 -11.58 15.80
N VAL A 503 8.29 -11.10 14.55
CA VAL A 503 7.81 -11.87 13.39
C VAL A 503 8.59 -13.16 13.22
N ALA A 504 9.92 -13.11 13.33
CA ALA A 504 10.76 -14.29 13.28
C ALA A 504 10.47 -15.26 14.45
N ALA A 505 10.18 -14.74 15.64
CA ALA A 505 9.77 -15.55 16.79
C ALA A 505 8.44 -16.28 16.51
N PHE A 506 7.45 -15.56 16.00
CA PHE A 506 6.15 -16.14 15.60
C PHE A 506 6.34 -17.25 14.56
N GLU A 507 7.05 -16.97 13.46
CA GLU A 507 7.31 -17.93 12.38
C GLU A 507 8.12 -19.16 12.87
N MET A 508 8.87 -19.05 13.94
CA MET A 508 9.60 -20.15 14.57
C MET A 508 8.85 -20.79 15.75
N ALA A 509 7.57 -20.47 15.98
CA ALA A 509 6.74 -20.92 17.11
C ALA A 509 7.40 -20.64 18.47
N LYS A 510 7.98 -19.45 18.64
CA LYS A 510 8.54 -18.95 19.89
C LYS A 510 7.66 -17.85 20.47
N VAL A 511 7.90 -17.51 21.72
CA VAL A 511 7.24 -16.38 22.38
C VAL A 511 7.64 -15.08 21.69
N HIS A 512 6.66 -14.27 21.35
CA HIS A 512 6.78 -12.93 20.80
C HIS A 512 6.00 -11.93 21.66
N HIS A 513 6.25 -10.65 21.45
CA HIS A 513 5.59 -9.55 22.17
C HIS A 513 4.83 -8.62 21.22
N ALA A 514 4.62 -9.04 19.97
CA ALA A 514 3.87 -8.29 18.99
C ALA A 514 2.43 -8.06 19.44
N GLU A 515 1.95 -6.83 19.29
CA GLU A 515 0.55 -6.50 19.36
C GLU A 515 -0.09 -6.83 18.00
N THR A 516 -0.93 -7.86 17.96
CA THR A 516 -1.51 -8.40 16.71
C THR A 516 -2.70 -7.58 16.25
N SER A 517 -3.09 -7.74 14.99
CA SER A 517 -4.32 -7.15 14.43
C SER A 517 -5.57 -7.55 15.22
N ARG A 518 -6.69 -6.86 14.97
CA ARG A 518 -8.00 -7.23 15.50
C ARG A 518 -9.00 -7.39 14.36
N LEU A 519 -9.81 -8.44 14.46
CA LEU A 519 -11.07 -8.58 13.74
C LEU A 519 -12.19 -8.61 14.77
N TYR A 520 -13.02 -7.59 14.73
CA TYR A 520 -14.15 -7.38 15.62
C TYR A 520 -15.44 -7.77 14.92
N HIS A 521 -16.06 -8.86 15.36
CA HIS A 521 -17.37 -9.30 14.91
C HIS A 521 -18.47 -8.48 15.57
N ASN A 522 -19.40 -7.97 14.79
CA ASN A 522 -20.53 -7.17 15.23
C ASN A 522 -21.60 -8.02 15.93
N ASN A 523 -21.90 -7.75 17.18
CA ASN A 523 -22.90 -8.52 17.97
C ASN A 523 -24.36 -8.08 17.74
N HIS A 524 -24.63 -7.14 16.82
CA HIS A 524 -25.96 -6.59 16.48
C HIS A 524 -26.63 -5.78 17.61
N ASP A 525 -25.91 -5.45 18.67
CA ASP A 525 -26.43 -4.72 19.84
C ASP A 525 -25.61 -3.45 20.17
N GLY A 526 -24.74 -3.04 19.25
CA GLY A 526 -23.83 -1.90 19.40
C GLY A 526 -22.53 -2.25 20.11
N THR A 527 -22.25 -3.55 20.32
CA THR A 527 -20.97 -4.07 20.84
C THR A 527 -20.33 -5.00 19.83
N PHE A 528 -19.03 -5.28 20.03
CA PHE A 528 -18.27 -6.18 19.18
C PHE A 528 -17.54 -7.24 20.00
N THR A 529 -17.27 -8.37 19.38
CA THR A 529 -16.43 -9.45 19.93
C THR A 529 -15.14 -9.59 19.14
N ASP A 530 -13.99 -9.54 19.79
CA ASP A 530 -12.71 -9.86 19.14
C ASP A 530 -12.66 -11.36 18.78
N VAL A 531 -12.70 -11.66 17.50
CA VAL A 531 -12.66 -13.01 16.94
C VAL A 531 -11.33 -13.34 16.28
N THR A 532 -10.33 -12.46 16.34
CA THR A 532 -9.05 -12.55 15.64
C THR A 532 -8.40 -13.91 15.79
N LYS A 533 -8.31 -14.40 17.02
CA LYS A 533 -7.73 -15.71 17.31
C LYS A 533 -8.59 -16.87 16.83
N LEU A 534 -9.90 -16.72 16.93
CA LEU A 534 -10.86 -17.75 16.51
C LEU A 534 -10.76 -18.02 15.01
N VAL A 535 -10.60 -16.95 14.23
CA VAL A 535 -10.54 -17.02 12.75
C VAL A 535 -9.13 -17.17 12.18
N GLY A 536 -8.07 -17.25 13.03
CA GLY A 536 -6.70 -17.51 12.58
C GLY A 536 -5.89 -16.30 12.13
N LEU A 537 -6.34 -15.06 12.45
CA LEU A 537 -5.64 -13.81 12.13
C LEU A 537 -4.74 -13.30 13.29
N ASP A 538 -4.64 -14.01 14.43
CA ASP A 538 -3.76 -13.67 15.56
C ASP A 538 -2.31 -14.01 15.21
N ARG A 539 -1.69 -13.17 14.37
CA ARG A 539 -0.34 -13.37 13.83
C ARG A 539 0.50 -12.10 14.02
N ALA A 540 1.77 -12.29 14.33
CA ALA A 540 2.74 -11.20 14.34
C ALA A 540 3.09 -10.82 12.88
N ILE A 541 2.50 -9.75 12.39
CA ILE A 541 2.69 -9.24 11.03
C ILE A 541 2.85 -7.72 11.10
N LEU A 542 3.93 -7.17 10.53
CA LEU A 542 4.13 -5.73 10.38
C LEU A 542 3.32 -5.26 9.17
N ILE A 543 2.10 -4.78 9.35
CA ILE A 543 1.19 -4.44 8.26
C ILE A 543 1.31 -2.96 7.92
N MET A 544 1.70 -2.63 6.69
CA MET A 544 1.80 -1.25 6.19
C MET A 544 0.69 -0.89 5.21
N GLY A 545 0.25 -1.84 4.40
CA GLY A 545 -0.88 -1.69 3.49
C GLY A 545 -1.81 -2.87 3.59
N ALA A 546 -3.10 -2.68 3.31
CA ALA A 546 -4.05 -3.76 3.41
C ALA A 546 -5.30 -3.48 2.58
N GLY A 547 -5.84 -4.51 1.97
CA GLY A 547 -7.07 -4.47 1.19
C GLY A 547 -7.78 -5.82 1.20
N PHE A 548 -8.99 -5.85 0.69
CA PHE A 548 -9.79 -7.06 0.59
C PHE A 548 -10.53 -7.16 -0.75
N GLY A 549 -10.81 -8.38 -1.19
CA GLY A 549 -11.55 -8.72 -2.40
C GLY A 549 -11.98 -10.19 -2.35
N ASP A 550 -12.55 -10.72 -3.41
CA ASP A 550 -13.05 -12.11 -3.50
C ASP A 550 -12.26 -12.89 -4.57
N LEU A 551 -11.08 -13.43 -4.17
CA LEU A 551 -10.11 -14.04 -5.07
C LEU A 551 -10.63 -15.23 -5.86
N ASP A 552 -11.46 -16.07 -5.25
CA ASP A 552 -11.94 -17.29 -5.87
C ASP A 552 -13.45 -17.25 -6.21
N ASN A 553 -14.04 -16.06 -6.17
CA ASN A 553 -15.45 -15.83 -6.48
C ASN A 553 -16.41 -16.68 -5.63
N ASP A 554 -16.01 -17.05 -4.42
CA ASP A 554 -16.88 -17.88 -3.56
C ASP A 554 -17.90 -17.06 -2.76
N GLY A 555 -17.82 -15.72 -2.85
CA GLY A 555 -18.71 -14.76 -2.18
C GLY A 555 -18.27 -14.39 -0.77
N TRP A 556 -17.05 -14.75 -0.34
CA TRP A 556 -16.46 -14.40 0.93
C TRP A 556 -15.22 -13.53 0.69
N LEU A 557 -15.10 -12.44 1.44
CA LEU A 557 -14.03 -11.47 1.24
C LEU A 557 -12.70 -11.97 1.83
N ASP A 558 -11.69 -12.04 0.99
CA ASP A 558 -10.31 -12.39 1.28
C ASP A 558 -9.49 -11.14 1.64
N ILE A 559 -8.33 -11.31 2.30
CA ILE A 559 -7.52 -10.18 2.78
C ILE A 559 -6.08 -10.30 2.27
N TYR A 560 -5.56 -9.23 1.66
CA TYR A 560 -4.13 -9.10 1.37
C TYR A 560 -3.49 -8.04 2.27
N LEU A 561 -2.38 -8.42 2.93
CA LEU A 561 -1.64 -7.58 3.86
C LEU A 561 -0.23 -7.32 3.31
N GLY A 562 0.04 -6.06 2.97
CA GLY A 562 1.36 -5.56 2.65
C GLY A 562 2.19 -5.42 3.93
N THR A 563 3.37 -6.01 3.96
CA THR A 563 4.19 -6.12 5.17
C THR A 563 5.46 -5.28 5.10
N GLY A 564 6.05 -4.97 6.25
CA GLY A 564 7.33 -4.31 6.41
C GLY A 564 7.32 -3.13 7.37
N ASP A 565 8.46 -2.46 7.45
CA ASP A 565 8.64 -1.18 8.10
C ASP A 565 9.72 -0.36 7.35
N SER A 566 10.13 0.79 7.88
CA SER A 566 11.15 1.63 7.24
C SER A 566 12.58 1.04 7.29
N LEU A 567 12.82 -0.08 7.99
CA LEU A 567 14.14 -0.68 8.15
C LEU A 567 14.47 -1.61 6.98
N TYR A 568 15.72 -1.63 6.55
CA TYR A 568 16.17 -2.49 5.43
C TYR A 568 16.20 -3.99 5.79
N GLU A 569 16.32 -4.32 7.07
CA GLU A 569 16.25 -5.70 7.54
C GLU A 569 14.85 -6.32 7.52
N SER A 570 13.79 -5.52 7.37
CA SER A 570 12.40 -5.99 7.37
C SER A 570 12.04 -6.67 6.05
N LEU A 571 12.75 -7.75 5.73
CA LEU A 571 12.47 -8.65 4.61
C LEU A 571 11.42 -9.67 5.07
N LEU A 572 10.16 -9.32 4.91
CA LEU A 572 9.01 -10.10 5.36
C LEU A 572 8.08 -10.39 4.17
N PRO A 573 7.58 -11.63 4.02
CA PRO A 573 6.63 -11.92 2.95
C PRO A 573 5.31 -11.19 3.21
N ASN A 574 4.79 -10.49 2.22
CA ASN A 574 3.41 -10.04 2.21
C ASN A 574 2.49 -11.26 2.38
N LYS A 575 1.31 -11.07 2.96
CA LYS A 575 0.43 -12.19 3.36
C LYS A 575 -0.92 -12.11 2.66
N MET A 576 -1.37 -13.23 2.13
CA MET A 576 -2.71 -13.39 1.57
C MET A 576 -3.49 -14.42 2.38
N PHE A 577 -4.70 -14.06 2.76
CA PHE A 577 -5.60 -14.91 3.53
C PHE A 577 -6.92 -15.09 2.79
N ARG A 578 -7.25 -16.35 2.48
CA ARG A 578 -8.54 -16.74 1.94
C ARG A 578 -9.56 -16.89 3.06
N ASN A 579 -10.74 -16.34 2.90
CA ASN A 579 -11.84 -16.49 3.84
C ASN A 579 -12.58 -17.82 3.61
N ASN A 580 -12.49 -18.73 4.53
CA ASN A 580 -13.21 -20.01 4.47
C ASN A 580 -14.61 -19.89 5.07
N ALA A 581 -15.52 -19.31 4.31
CA ALA A 581 -16.95 -19.21 4.63
C ALA A 581 -17.25 -18.56 6.00
N GLY A 582 -16.58 -17.45 6.32
CA GLY A 582 -16.75 -16.69 7.56
C GLY A 582 -16.21 -17.38 8.83
N LYS A 583 -15.61 -18.57 8.70
CA LYS A 583 -15.20 -19.39 9.86
C LYS A 583 -13.74 -19.27 10.21
N ALA A 584 -12.89 -19.04 9.22
CA ALA A 584 -11.45 -18.93 9.38
C ALA A 584 -10.83 -18.28 8.16
N PHE A 585 -9.71 -17.59 8.36
CA PHE A 585 -8.85 -17.10 7.30
C PHE A 585 -7.67 -18.06 7.12
N GLN A 586 -7.56 -18.63 5.92
CA GLN A 586 -6.52 -19.59 5.53
C GLN A 586 -5.36 -18.87 4.87
N ASP A 587 -4.14 -19.08 5.35
CA ASP A 587 -2.94 -18.52 4.70
C ASP A 587 -2.74 -19.20 3.33
N VAL A 588 -2.86 -18.44 2.26
CA VAL A 588 -2.65 -18.88 0.87
C VAL A 588 -1.44 -18.21 0.23
N THR A 589 -0.62 -17.56 1.03
CA THR A 589 0.53 -16.75 0.60
C THR A 589 1.46 -17.52 -0.34
N THR A 590 1.88 -18.72 0.07
CA THR A 590 2.87 -19.50 -0.68
C THR A 590 2.26 -20.21 -1.88
N SER A 591 1.06 -20.78 -1.76
CA SER A 591 0.39 -21.46 -2.88
C SER A 591 -0.01 -20.49 -3.99
N GLY A 592 -0.44 -19.27 -3.62
CA GLY A 592 -0.80 -18.24 -4.59
C GLY A 592 0.40 -17.45 -5.15
N GLY A 593 1.59 -17.55 -4.53
CA GLY A 593 2.77 -16.78 -4.96
C GLY A 593 2.75 -15.33 -4.49
N PHE A 594 1.97 -14.96 -3.47
CA PHE A 594 1.76 -13.59 -3.00
C PHE A 594 2.87 -13.05 -2.09
N GLY A 595 3.81 -13.90 -1.68
CA GLY A 595 4.78 -13.62 -0.63
C GLY A 595 5.96 -12.75 -1.07
N ILE A 596 5.74 -11.58 -1.63
CA ILE A 596 6.81 -10.61 -1.93
C ILE A 596 7.52 -10.23 -0.63
N LEU A 597 8.86 -10.35 -0.62
CA LEU A 597 9.69 -10.04 0.56
C LEU A 597 9.92 -8.55 0.78
N GLN A 598 9.34 -7.71 -0.06
CA GLN A 598 9.53 -6.26 -0.02
C GLN A 598 8.28 -5.58 0.51
N LYS A 599 8.45 -4.34 0.97
CA LYS A 599 7.46 -3.55 1.68
C LYS A 599 6.25 -3.26 0.80
N GLY A 600 5.09 -3.84 1.14
CA GLY A 600 3.83 -3.63 0.43
C GLY A 600 3.01 -2.48 1.03
N HIS A 601 2.46 -1.62 0.16
CA HIS A 601 1.67 -0.47 0.56
C HIS A 601 0.30 -0.43 -0.10
N GLY A 602 0.15 0.30 -1.20
CA GLY A 602 -1.12 0.41 -1.91
C GLY A 602 -1.55 -0.94 -2.47
N ILE A 603 -2.75 -1.38 -2.13
CA ILE A 603 -3.32 -2.66 -2.56
C ILE A 603 -4.70 -2.38 -3.14
N ALA A 604 -4.95 -2.91 -4.33
CA ALA A 604 -6.27 -2.86 -4.95
C ALA A 604 -6.61 -4.20 -5.62
N PHE A 605 -7.87 -4.58 -5.50
CA PHE A 605 -8.49 -5.74 -6.12
C PHE A 605 -9.44 -5.25 -7.22
N GLY A 606 -9.43 -5.89 -8.38
CA GLY A 606 -10.36 -5.57 -9.45
C GLY A 606 -10.18 -6.46 -10.67
N ASP A 607 -11.24 -6.67 -11.42
CA ASP A 607 -11.25 -7.43 -12.66
C ASP A 607 -10.69 -6.56 -13.80
N LEU A 608 -9.35 -6.47 -13.88
CA LEU A 608 -8.64 -5.66 -14.86
C LEU A 608 -8.79 -6.17 -16.30
N MET A 609 -9.07 -7.45 -16.44
CA MET A 609 -9.20 -8.10 -17.74
C MET A 609 -10.66 -8.26 -18.19
N ASN A 610 -11.62 -7.81 -17.39
CA ASN A 610 -13.05 -8.01 -17.60
C ASN A 610 -13.40 -9.49 -17.92
N ASN A 611 -12.73 -10.39 -17.23
CA ASN A 611 -12.89 -11.84 -17.39
C ASN A 611 -13.66 -12.51 -16.24
N GLY A 612 -14.11 -11.70 -15.26
CA GLY A 612 -14.86 -12.13 -14.09
C GLY A 612 -14.00 -12.63 -12.95
N ASN A 613 -12.71 -12.34 -12.93
CA ASN A 613 -11.82 -12.72 -11.84
C ASN A 613 -11.06 -11.48 -11.36
N GLU A 614 -11.09 -11.21 -10.06
CA GLU A 614 -10.36 -10.08 -9.50
C GLU A 614 -8.85 -10.34 -9.49
N ASP A 615 -8.11 -9.48 -10.18
CA ASP A 615 -6.65 -9.40 -10.09
C ASP A 615 -6.24 -8.58 -8.87
N VAL A 616 -4.98 -8.70 -8.45
CA VAL A 616 -4.46 -7.95 -7.30
C VAL A 616 -3.25 -7.13 -7.72
N PHE A 617 -3.38 -5.81 -7.64
CA PHE A 617 -2.23 -4.92 -7.79
C PHE A 617 -1.69 -4.52 -6.42
N ALA A 618 -0.35 -4.59 -6.24
CA ALA A 618 0.30 -4.12 -5.03
C ALA A 618 1.46 -3.16 -5.37
N LYS A 619 1.40 -1.97 -4.79
CA LYS A 619 2.49 -1.01 -4.81
C LYS A 619 3.55 -1.42 -3.80
N ILE A 620 4.75 -1.69 -4.29
CA ILE A 620 5.89 -2.14 -3.49
C ILE A 620 6.93 -1.03 -3.43
N GLY A 621 7.53 -0.84 -2.25
CA GLY A 621 8.59 0.13 -2.02
C GLY A 621 8.67 0.57 -0.56
N GLY A 622 9.80 1.13 -0.15
CA GLY A 622 10.06 1.60 1.22
C GLY A 622 10.07 3.12 1.35
N ALA A 623 10.73 3.61 2.40
CA ALA A 623 10.65 4.99 2.85
C ALA A 623 11.86 5.86 2.50
N TYR A 624 12.94 5.29 1.94
CA TYR A 624 14.18 6.01 1.64
C TYR A 624 14.51 5.98 0.15
N PRO A 625 15.28 6.92 -0.39
CA PRO A 625 15.65 6.96 -1.81
C PRO A 625 16.24 5.65 -2.35
N GLY A 626 16.98 4.94 -1.52
CA GLY A 626 17.55 3.63 -1.86
C GLY A 626 16.62 2.44 -1.70
N ASP A 627 15.38 2.64 -1.26
CA ASP A 627 14.43 1.55 -0.93
C ASP A 627 13.28 1.45 -1.93
N THR A 628 13.60 1.70 -3.20
CA THR A 628 12.64 1.58 -4.30
C THR A 628 12.52 0.14 -4.78
N TYR A 629 11.30 -0.27 -5.15
CA TYR A 629 10.99 -1.57 -5.75
C TYR A 629 9.97 -1.45 -6.87
N LYS A 630 9.84 -2.50 -7.68
CA LYS A 630 8.83 -2.60 -8.72
C LYS A 630 7.50 -3.05 -8.12
N SER A 631 6.41 -2.43 -8.59
CA SER A 631 5.05 -2.87 -8.31
C SER A 631 4.78 -4.25 -8.90
N VAL A 632 3.81 -4.97 -8.35
CA VAL A 632 3.40 -6.30 -8.82
C VAL A 632 1.92 -6.32 -9.22
N LEU A 633 1.58 -7.12 -10.21
CA LEU A 633 0.22 -7.39 -10.66
C LEU A 633 0.02 -8.91 -10.69
N PHE A 634 -0.69 -9.43 -9.73
CA PHE A 634 -1.04 -10.83 -9.65
C PHE A 634 -2.28 -11.10 -10.49
N GLU A 635 -2.09 -11.79 -11.63
CA GLU A 635 -3.18 -12.20 -12.52
C GLU A 635 -3.91 -13.39 -11.91
N ASN A 636 -5.23 -13.28 -11.82
CA ASN A 636 -6.07 -14.34 -11.28
C ASN A 636 -6.27 -15.47 -12.31
N PRO A 637 -5.91 -16.73 -11.99
CA PRO A 637 -6.05 -17.84 -12.93
C PRO A 637 -7.51 -18.29 -13.16
N GLY A 638 -8.44 -17.77 -12.33
CA GLY A 638 -9.84 -18.19 -12.30
C GLY A 638 -10.06 -19.53 -11.57
N HIS A 639 -11.18 -19.64 -10.88
CA HIS A 639 -11.51 -20.78 -10.01
C HIS A 639 -12.78 -21.52 -10.44
N GLY A 640 -13.41 -21.09 -11.55
CA GLY A 640 -14.62 -21.70 -12.10
C GLY A 640 -15.89 -21.45 -11.31
N ASN A 641 -15.86 -20.55 -10.33
CA ASN A 641 -17.02 -20.02 -9.65
C ASN A 641 -17.69 -18.91 -10.47
N HIS A 642 -18.98 -18.69 -10.22
CA HIS A 642 -19.75 -17.64 -10.87
C HIS A 642 -19.70 -16.31 -10.11
N TRP A 643 -20.04 -15.22 -10.81
CA TRP A 643 -19.95 -13.86 -10.29
C TRP A 643 -21.06 -12.96 -10.88
N VAL A 644 -21.18 -11.77 -10.32
CA VAL A 644 -21.90 -10.63 -10.90
C VAL A 644 -21.16 -9.34 -10.57
N THR A 645 -21.06 -8.43 -11.54
CA THR A 645 -20.55 -7.07 -11.29
C THR A 645 -21.71 -6.10 -11.34
N LEU A 646 -21.82 -5.25 -10.31
CA LEU A 646 -22.87 -4.23 -10.18
C LEU A 646 -22.25 -2.85 -10.07
N GLU A 647 -22.58 -1.99 -11.01
CA GLU A 647 -22.30 -0.56 -10.97
C GLU A 647 -23.57 0.17 -10.56
N LEU A 648 -23.50 0.92 -9.45
CA LEU A 648 -24.65 1.65 -8.92
C LEU A 648 -24.53 3.13 -9.25
N GLU A 649 -25.63 3.75 -9.71
CA GLU A 649 -25.75 5.17 -9.95
C GLU A 649 -26.82 5.77 -9.05
N GLY A 650 -26.42 6.63 -8.11
CA GLY A 650 -27.33 7.41 -7.26
C GLY A 650 -28.02 8.54 -8.04
N VAL A 651 -29.20 8.93 -7.60
CA VAL A 651 -29.96 10.07 -8.12
C VAL A 651 -30.26 11.09 -7.02
N GLN A 652 -30.64 10.60 -5.84
CA GLN A 652 -30.78 11.38 -4.61
C GLN A 652 -29.69 11.01 -3.60
N THR A 653 -29.25 9.76 -3.62
CA THR A 653 -27.97 9.32 -3.05
C THR A 653 -26.83 9.92 -3.87
N ASN A 654 -25.65 10.10 -3.25
CA ASN A 654 -24.44 10.49 -4.00
C ASN A 654 -24.26 9.62 -5.26
N ARG A 655 -23.69 10.20 -6.30
CA ARG A 655 -23.64 9.56 -7.61
C ARG A 655 -22.96 8.17 -7.62
N PRO A 656 -21.81 7.98 -6.96
CA PRO A 656 -21.17 6.67 -6.90
C PRO A 656 -21.89 5.67 -5.97
N ALA A 657 -23.00 6.07 -5.33
CA ALA A 657 -23.77 5.27 -4.40
C ALA A 657 -22.96 4.77 -3.18
N THR A 658 -21.90 5.47 -2.79
CA THR A 658 -21.12 5.16 -1.60
C THR A 658 -22.01 5.05 -0.36
N GLY A 659 -21.88 3.95 0.38
CA GLY A 659 -22.73 3.60 1.52
C GLY A 659 -23.99 2.80 1.15
N ALA A 660 -24.32 2.62 -0.13
CA ALA A 660 -25.42 1.75 -0.53
C ALA A 660 -25.10 0.28 -0.20
N ARG A 661 -26.10 -0.46 0.25
CA ARG A 661 -25.94 -1.86 0.63
C ARG A 661 -26.57 -2.78 -0.40
N ILE A 662 -25.82 -3.77 -0.82
CA ILE A 662 -26.23 -4.80 -1.77
C ILE A 662 -26.41 -6.10 -1.00
N LYS A 663 -27.57 -6.74 -1.21
CA LYS A 663 -27.81 -8.10 -0.74
C LYS A 663 -28.20 -8.98 -1.91
N LEU A 664 -27.39 -9.98 -2.16
CA LEU A 664 -27.72 -11.04 -3.12
C LEU A 664 -28.38 -12.22 -2.39
N THR A 665 -29.42 -12.76 -2.98
CA THR A 665 -29.97 -14.07 -2.61
C THR A 665 -29.68 -15.02 -3.75
N VAL A 666 -28.76 -15.97 -3.54
CA VAL A 666 -28.33 -16.93 -4.56
C VAL A 666 -28.83 -18.33 -4.25
N LYS A 667 -29.01 -19.14 -5.29
CA LYS A 667 -29.43 -20.53 -5.18
C LYS A 667 -28.22 -21.42 -5.43
N THR A 668 -27.82 -22.13 -4.41
CA THR A 668 -26.73 -23.12 -4.44
C THR A 668 -27.28 -24.55 -4.36
N ALA A 669 -26.44 -25.54 -4.58
CA ALA A 669 -26.78 -26.94 -4.37
C ALA A 669 -27.23 -27.25 -2.92
N LYS A 670 -26.79 -26.44 -1.94
CA LYS A 670 -27.09 -26.58 -0.50
C LYS A 670 -28.33 -25.79 -0.05
N GLY A 671 -28.97 -25.03 -0.95
CA GLY A 671 -30.09 -24.15 -0.63
C GLY A 671 -29.82 -22.67 -0.95
N LYS A 672 -30.64 -21.77 -0.40
CA LYS A 672 -30.44 -20.33 -0.57
C LYS A 672 -29.33 -19.84 0.36
N ARG A 673 -28.49 -18.92 -0.16
CA ARG A 673 -27.46 -18.20 0.57
C ARG A 673 -27.62 -16.70 0.33
N HIS A 674 -27.26 -15.89 1.32
CA HIS A 674 -27.16 -14.45 1.18
C HIS A 674 -25.70 -14.02 1.09
N ILE A 675 -25.42 -12.98 0.32
CA ILE A 675 -24.12 -12.33 0.20
C ILE A 675 -24.38 -10.85 0.34
N PHE A 676 -23.60 -10.18 1.18
CA PHE A 676 -23.76 -8.77 1.45
C PHE A 676 -22.50 -8.00 1.02
N ARG A 677 -22.73 -6.80 0.47
CA ARG A 677 -21.65 -5.83 0.14
C ARG A 677 -22.14 -4.43 0.48
N THR A 678 -21.20 -3.56 0.84
CA THR A 678 -21.43 -2.13 0.94
C THR A 678 -20.57 -1.44 -0.10
N VAL A 679 -21.15 -0.52 -0.86
CA VAL A 679 -20.41 0.23 -1.89
C VAL A 679 -19.42 1.15 -1.22
N GLY A 680 -18.14 1.01 -1.59
CA GLY A 680 -17.01 1.76 -1.05
C GLY A 680 -15.70 1.21 -1.58
N TYR A 681 -14.58 1.80 -1.17
CA TYR A 681 -13.25 1.56 -1.77
C TYR A 681 -12.55 0.28 -1.31
N GLY A 682 -13.06 -0.42 -0.30
CA GLY A 682 -12.58 -1.73 0.13
C GLY A 682 -11.13 -1.83 0.60
N SER A 683 -10.42 -0.72 0.86
CA SER A 683 -8.99 -0.73 1.20
C SER A 683 -8.63 0.43 2.12
N SER A 684 -7.50 0.34 2.82
CA SER A 684 -6.97 1.41 3.67
C SER A 684 -5.78 2.15 3.05
N PHE A 685 -5.02 1.48 2.17
CA PHE A 685 -3.95 2.06 1.37
C PHE A 685 -4.10 1.64 -0.08
N GLY A 686 -4.91 2.35 -0.80
CA GLY A 686 -5.34 2.06 -2.14
C GLY A 686 -6.86 2.11 -2.24
N SER A 687 -7.39 2.00 -3.42
CA SER A 687 -8.84 2.02 -3.68
C SER A 687 -9.19 0.96 -4.71
N ASN A 688 -10.11 0.07 -4.32
CA ASN A 688 -10.78 -0.83 -5.23
C ASN A 688 -11.77 -0.05 -6.11
N PRO A 689 -12.24 -0.61 -7.23
CA PRO A 689 -13.29 0.02 -8.03
C PRO A 689 -14.59 0.20 -7.23
N LEU A 690 -15.29 1.28 -7.50
CA LEU A 690 -16.62 1.54 -6.92
C LEU A 690 -17.67 0.57 -7.46
N ARG A 691 -17.50 0.09 -8.70
CA ARG A 691 -18.31 -1.04 -9.20
C ARG A 691 -17.99 -2.29 -8.40
N GLN A 692 -19.04 -2.95 -7.88
CA GLN A 692 -18.90 -4.07 -6.97
C GLN A 692 -18.85 -5.40 -7.74
N HIS A 693 -17.68 -6.03 -7.73
CA HIS A 693 -17.54 -7.41 -8.18
C HIS A 693 -17.91 -8.35 -7.02
N ILE A 694 -18.81 -9.29 -7.26
CA ILE A 694 -19.38 -10.16 -6.22
C ILE A 694 -19.39 -11.60 -6.70
N GLY A 695 -18.53 -12.42 -6.12
CA GLY A 695 -18.56 -13.86 -6.34
C GLY A 695 -19.84 -14.49 -5.78
N VAL A 696 -20.35 -15.50 -6.47
CA VAL A 696 -21.57 -16.22 -6.04
C VAL A 696 -21.33 -17.72 -5.86
N GLY A 697 -20.10 -18.19 -6.04
CA GLY A 697 -19.67 -19.57 -5.89
C GLY A 697 -20.28 -20.48 -6.95
N ASP A 698 -20.81 -21.62 -6.52
CA ASP A 698 -21.47 -22.63 -7.37
C ASP A 698 -22.92 -22.27 -7.75
N ALA A 699 -23.36 -21.05 -7.44
CA ALA A 699 -24.73 -20.62 -7.72
C ALA A 699 -24.89 -20.32 -9.21
N THR A 700 -25.82 -20.99 -9.87
CA THR A 700 -26.13 -20.79 -11.30
C THR A 700 -27.20 -19.72 -11.54
N GLU A 701 -27.78 -19.17 -10.48
CA GLU A 701 -28.87 -18.18 -10.52
C GLU A 701 -28.82 -17.27 -9.32
N ILE A 702 -28.93 -15.97 -9.55
CA ILE A 702 -29.19 -14.97 -8.53
C ILE A 702 -30.69 -14.74 -8.47
N PHE A 703 -31.33 -15.35 -7.47
CA PHE A 703 -32.77 -15.26 -7.28
C PHE A 703 -33.24 -13.82 -7.07
N GLN A 704 -32.43 -13.01 -6.33
CA GLN A 704 -32.77 -11.63 -6.02
C GLN A 704 -31.52 -10.80 -5.74
N VAL A 705 -31.49 -9.60 -6.30
CA VAL A 705 -30.61 -8.49 -5.94
C VAL A 705 -31.44 -7.44 -5.21
N GLU A 706 -31.05 -7.07 -4.00
CA GLU A 706 -31.65 -5.99 -3.22
C GLU A 706 -30.59 -4.90 -3.04
N VAL A 707 -30.90 -3.67 -3.43
CA VAL A 707 -30.07 -2.50 -3.20
C VAL A 707 -30.80 -1.59 -2.20
N THR A 708 -30.19 -1.39 -1.05
CA THR A 708 -30.67 -0.41 -0.05
C THR A 708 -29.88 0.88 -0.25
N TRP A 709 -30.54 1.89 -0.78
CA TRP A 709 -30.00 3.23 -0.99
C TRP A 709 -30.00 4.01 0.33
N PRO A 710 -28.91 4.72 0.68
CA PRO A 710 -28.88 5.48 1.94
C PRO A 710 -29.80 6.72 1.90
N VAL A 711 -29.90 7.40 0.74
CA VAL A 711 -30.66 8.65 0.60
C VAL A 711 -31.59 8.60 -0.62
N PRO A 712 -32.93 8.74 -0.45
CA PRO A 712 -33.63 8.42 0.81
C PRO A 712 -33.47 6.93 1.09
N LYS A 713 -33.61 6.52 2.35
CA LYS A 713 -33.54 5.09 2.71
C LYS A 713 -34.66 4.33 1.98
N GLN A 714 -34.28 3.63 0.91
CA GLN A 714 -35.18 2.96 -0.03
C GLN A 714 -34.57 1.66 -0.49
N VAL A 715 -35.39 0.62 -0.64
CA VAL A 715 -34.97 -0.68 -1.17
C VAL A 715 -35.47 -0.85 -2.60
N GLN A 716 -34.55 -1.16 -3.50
CA GLN A 716 -34.81 -1.50 -4.91
C GLN A 716 -34.46 -2.97 -5.14
N GLN A 717 -35.30 -3.69 -5.90
CA GLN A 717 -35.16 -5.14 -6.03
C GLN A 717 -35.25 -5.58 -7.48
N PHE A 718 -34.35 -6.53 -7.84
CA PHE A 718 -34.35 -7.19 -9.13
C PHE A 718 -34.39 -8.72 -8.90
N ARG A 719 -35.08 -9.47 -9.79
CA ARG A 719 -35.23 -10.91 -9.68
C ARG A 719 -34.68 -11.62 -10.89
N ASP A 720 -34.31 -12.87 -10.68
CA ASP A 720 -33.85 -13.79 -11.73
C ASP A 720 -32.70 -13.19 -12.54
N VAL A 721 -31.70 -12.64 -11.82
CA VAL A 721 -30.53 -11.96 -12.39
C VAL A 721 -29.52 -13.02 -12.84
N PRO A 722 -29.08 -13.01 -14.12
CA PRO A 722 -28.11 -13.99 -14.59
C PRO A 722 -26.74 -13.79 -13.96
N VAL A 723 -26.01 -14.88 -13.75
CA VAL A 723 -24.60 -14.87 -13.34
C VAL A 723 -23.67 -14.57 -14.52
N ASP A 724 -22.38 -14.31 -14.23
CA ASP A 724 -21.30 -14.06 -15.19
C ASP A 724 -21.61 -12.88 -16.12
N ARG A 725 -22.14 -11.82 -15.50
CA ARG A 725 -22.54 -10.59 -16.18
C ARG A 725 -22.29 -9.36 -15.31
N ALA A 726 -22.07 -8.23 -16.00
CA ALA A 726 -22.00 -6.91 -15.40
C ALA A 726 -23.28 -6.12 -15.70
N PHE A 727 -23.79 -5.38 -14.70
CA PHE A 727 -25.00 -4.59 -14.79
C PHE A 727 -24.82 -3.22 -14.18
N HIS A 728 -25.48 -2.23 -14.80
CA HIS A 728 -25.68 -0.90 -14.26
C HIS A 728 -27.08 -0.80 -13.63
N ILE A 729 -27.14 -0.28 -12.40
CA ILE A 729 -28.39 -0.08 -11.63
C ILE A 729 -28.48 1.40 -11.26
N ARG A 730 -29.46 2.06 -11.84
CA ARG A 730 -29.77 3.45 -11.49
C ARG A 730 -30.86 3.53 -10.42
N GLN A 731 -30.67 4.38 -9.41
CA GLN A 731 -31.63 4.61 -8.35
C GLN A 731 -33.01 4.98 -8.90
N GLY A 732 -34.06 4.28 -8.42
CA GLY A 732 -35.44 4.56 -8.78
C GLY A 732 -35.90 4.00 -10.13
N THR A 733 -35.07 3.20 -10.85
CA THR A 733 -35.47 2.50 -12.09
C THR A 733 -35.69 1.04 -11.84
N ASP A 734 -36.68 0.43 -12.49
CA ASP A 734 -36.94 -1.02 -12.41
C ASP A 734 -36.18 -1.81 -13.50
N VAL A 735 -35.20 -1.16 -14.15
CA VAL A 735 -34.44 -1.74 -15.26
C VAL A 735 -33.03 -2.09 -14.80
N LEU A 736 -32.65 -3.34 -14.98
CA LEU A 736 -31.28 -3.81 -14.87
C LEU A 736 -30.62 -3.70 -16.26
N SER A 737 -29.74 -2.76 -16.46
CA SER A 737 -29.10 -2.50 -17.73
C SER A 737 -27.77 -3.27 -17.83
N PRO A 738 -27.51 -4.04 -18.91
CA PRO A 738 -26.18 -4.63 -19.09
C PRO A 738 -25.11 -3.52 -19.16
N LEU A 739 -24.02 -3.72 -18.44
CA LEU A 739 -22.82 -2.89 -18.62
C LEU A 739 -22.14 -3.34 -19.93
N ILE A 740 -21.95 -2.41 -20.84
CA ILE A 740 -21.35 -2.70 -22.16
C ILE A 740 -19.96 -2.09 -22.15
N TYR A 741 -18.94 -2.93 -22.16
CA TYR A 741 -17.57 -2.52 -22.35
C TYR A 741 -17.34 -2.16 -23.83
N VAL A 742 -16.85 -0.98 -24.08
CA VAL A 742 -16.56 -0.51 -25.45
C VAL A 742 -15.21 -1.12 -25.87
N ASN A 743 -15.22 -2.29 -26.47
CA ASN A 743 -14.05 -2.78 -27.20
C ASN A 743 -13.81 -1.82 -28.38
N ARG A 744 -12.86 -0.92 -28.25
CA ARG A 744 -12.38 -0.05 -29.33
C ARG A 744 -11.28 -0.70 -30.14
#